data_9e494ba5ec9c5335a41b36670dc4f157
#
_entry.id   9e494ba5ec9c5335a41b36670dc4f157
#
_cell.length_a   1.000
_cell.length_b   1.000
_cell.length_c   1.000
_cell.angle_alpha   90.00
_cell.angle_beta   90.00
_cell.angle_gamma   90.00
#
_symmetry.space_group_name_H-M   'P 1'
#
loop_
_entity.id
_entity.type
_entity.pdbx_description
1 polymer ?
#
loop_
_entity_poly.entity_id
_entity_poly.type
_entity_poly.pdbx_seq_one_letter_code
_entity_poly.pdbx_strand_id
1 'polypeptide(L)'
;MPDLTSEYLALRDQYIEARFTKLNPMQRQAVFTTEGPLLILAGAGSGKTTVLVNRIANIIRFGSAHGSKELARPVTEQDLNDLRTAVATGRDLPRETAYLAVRPARPWNVLAITFTNKAAGELKERLRAMLGETLGGDVFASTFHSACVRFLRRDAERIGFPKSFTIYDSDDQQRVIKQIYKDLMIDDKFLPVKSAVSQISSFKDKLLSAEDIASEAPRDTKAALISKIYTTYAARLKKAGAMDFDDLIYHTVKLLQNDEEARRYYQDKFKYVVVDEYQDTSIAQFNLVRLLAGGSNNVCVVGDDDQSIYKFRGATIENILNFEQVFKGAKTIRLEQNYRSTSNILNAANSVIKNNAGRKGKTLWTQNGDGEKVHHYTASNEQDEASHLADIIGEHLREGAHLRDHAVLYRMNAQSNPIETYFARAGIPYRIVGGQRFFDRKEVKDINSYLAVIVNPRDDVRLRRIINEPARKIGATTIEKIGDLAAKNGVPMLEIIGHVREYPELQRAAAPLEKFYEIYRELCDLSVTLPLDEFAGEVVKKSGYEAMLKAQKEEGQTRLENLGQLISSVKTYVDQNGEDATLAGFLEEVALISDLDSYDQDADSVTMMTIHSAKGLEFPYVFVVGMEDGVFPGDMARYNEEDMEEERRLCYVAITRAKKELYLSSSRSRLIFGQTRRNPPSTFLSEIDPDLLDETQSPELACSGGGFGAGYGSYSTNVPGGRSGYSGASRGYLNSEYNARPRGGFGGGYSSGFASGGHESPNYSGGRHNVQSTGFGTGYGRSNNPHHATPAGAGTSTLAGTPSAAPKKKEAVSYAPGDLVEHRVFGKGKVIKATPIAGDCIVEIQFDRVGVKKTMANYAPLKKLTEE
;
A
#
# COMPACT_ATOMS: atom_id res chain seq x y z
N MET A 1 39.00 13.18 -48.33
CA MET A 1 39.22 12.91 -46.89
C MET A 1 37.83 12.78 -46.25
N PRO A 2 37.55 11.78 -45.44
CA PRO A 2 36.32 11.81 -44.68
C PRO A 2 36.30 13.09 -43.87
N ASP A 3 35.16 13.79 -43.87
CA ASP A 3 34.99 15.01 -43.12
C ASP A 3 35.24 14.70 -41.63
N LEU A 4 36.26 15.38 -41.03
CA LEU A 4 36.62 15.23 -39.59
C LEU A 4 35.40 15.23 -38.71
N THR A 5 34.40 16.01 -39.06
CA THR A 5 33.14 16.12 -38.36
C THR A 5 32.34 14.82 -38.42
N SER A 6 32.23 14.18 -39.56
CA SER A 6 31.45 12.94 -39.69
C SER A 6 32.08 11.78 -38.94
N GLU A 7 33.39 11.66 -38.92
CA GLU A 7 34.10 10.65 -38.14
C GLU A 7 33.96 10.91 -36.64
N TYR A 8 34.09 12.16 -36.20
CA TYR A 8 33.90 12.55 -34.83
C TYR A 8 32.48 12.20 -34.34
N LEU A 9 31.42 12.50 -35.09
CA LEU A 9 30.04 12.19 -34.73
C LEU A 9 29.84 10.69 -34.57
N ALA A 10 30.37 9.89 -35.46
CA ALA A 10 30.28 8.42 -35.38
C ALA A 10 31.00 7.87 -34.12
N LEU A 11 32.20 8.36 -33.82
CA LEU A 11 32.95 7.95 -32.64
C LEU A 11 32.31 8.47 -31.35
N ARG A 12 31.71 9.66 -31.37
CA ARG A 12 30.94 10.18 -30.23
C ARG A 12 29.77 9.28 -29.87
N ASP A 13 29.00 8.89 -30.86
CA ASP A 13 27.86 7.97 -30.65
C ASP A 13 28.33 6.61 -30.13
N GLN A 14 29.41 6.03 -30.72
CA GLN A 14 30.02 4.80 -30.19
C GLN A 14 30.50 4.93 -28.76
N TYR A 15 31.14 6.05 -28.41
CA TYR A 15 31.59 6.32 -27.05
C TYR A 15 30.44 6.38 -26.07
N ILE A 16 29.34 7.10 -26.41
CA ILE A 16 28.15 7.21 -25.61
C ILE A 16 27.48 5.83 -25.44
N GLU A 17 27.29 5.08 -26.53
CA GLU A 17 26.69 3.73 -26.51
C GLU A 17 27.47 2.75 -25.63
N ALA A 18 28.81 2.85 -25.63
CA ALA A 18 29.68 2.00 -24.81
C ALA A 18 29.42 2.15 -23.28
N ARG A 19 28.83 3.26 -22.84
CA ARG A 19 28.45 3.50 -21.43
C ARG A 19 27.16 2.80 -21.01
N PHE A 20 26.37 2.33 -22.00
CA PHE A 20 25.03 1.75 -21.77
C PHE A 20 24.91 0.32 -22.33
N THR A 21 26.03 -0.42 -22.42
CA THR A 21 26.07 -1.79 -22.98
C THR A 21 25.27 -2.81 -22.19
N LYS A 22 25.06 -2.58 -20.88
CA LYS A 22 24.26 -3.44 -20.01
C LYS A 22 22.75 -3.36 -20.28
N LEU A 23 22.30 -2.36 -21.06
CA LEU A 23 20.90 -2.17 -21.40
C LEU A 23 20.56 -2.91 -22.70
N ASN A 24 19.34 -3.47 -22.76
CA ASN A 24 18.82 -4.05 -23.99
C ASN A 24 18.50 -2.95 -25.03
N PRO A 25 18.25 -3.30 -26.32
CA PRO A 25 18.01 -2.30 -27.36
C PRO A 25 16.89 -1.31 -27.06
N MET A 26 15.75 -1.79 -26.51
CA MET A 26 14.61 -0.93 -26.19
C MET A 26 14.90 0.01 -25.02
N GLN A 27 15.60 -0.49 -24.00
CA GLN A 27 16.07 0.32 -22.87
C GLN A 27 17.05 1.40 -23.35
N ARG A 28 18.02 1.08 -24.25
CA ARG A 28 18.92 2.06 -24.85
C ARG A 28 18.18 3.11 -25.65
N GLN A 29 17.20 2.70 -26.46
CA GLN A 29 16.36 3.64 -27.22
C GLN A 29 15.66 4.62 -26.27
N ALA A 30 15.12 4.15 -25.13
CA ALA A 30 14.50 5.01 -24.12
C ALA A 30 15.51 5.98 -23.48
N VAL A 31 16.74 5.55 -23.22
CA VAL A 31 17.81 6.39 -22.66
C VAL A 31 18.25 7.48 -23.64
N PHE A 32 18.35 7.17 -24.93
CA PHE A 32 18.84 8.10 -25.94
C PHE A 32 17.76 9.04 -26.53
N THR A 33 16.46 8.75 -26.29
CA THR A 33 15.37 9.66 -26.66
C THR A 33 15.25 10.77 -25.61
N THR A 34 16.12 11.78 -25.62
CA THR A 34 16.24 12.79 -24.56
C THR A 34 15.19 13.89 -24.64
N GLU A 35 14.82 14.33 -25.83
CA GLU A 35 13.95 15.49 -26.04
C GLU A 35 12.50 15.09 -26.38
N GLY A 36 11.57 15.95 -25.94
CA GLY A 36 10.13 15.80 -26.16
C GLY A 36 9.43 14.83 -25.22
N PRO A 37 8.12 14.69 -25.35
CA PRO A 37 7.35 13.81 -24.51
C PRO A 37 7.63 12.33 -24.81
N LEU A 38 7.86 11.54 -23.77
CA LEU A 38 8.16 10.12 -23.88
C LEU A 38 7.34 9.31 -22.88
N LEU A 39 6.60 8.33 -23.36
CA LEU A 39 6.00 7.28 -22.56
C LEU A 39 6.86 6.01 -22.66
N ILE A 40 7.35 5.54 -21.53
CA ILE A 40 7.99 4.23 -21.40
C ILE A 40 6.96 3.28 -20.78
N LEU A 41 6.34 2.48 -21.63
CA LEU A 41 5.39 1.45 -21.23
C LEU A 41 6.17 0.20 -20.83
N ALA A 42 6.35 0.01 -19.52
CA ALA A 42 7.32 -0.93 -18.99
C ALA A 42 6.63 -1.98 -18.11
N GLY A 43 6.64 -3.24 -18.54
CA GLY A 43 6.04 -4.32 -17.77
C GLY A 43 6.74 -4.60 -16.44
N ALA A 44 6.14 -5.50 -15.64
CA ALA A 44 6.73 -5.96 -14.40
C ALA A 44 8.15 -6.49 -14.63
N GLY A 45 9.11 -6.18 -13.74
CA GLY A 45 10.48 -6.70 -13.83
C GLY A 45 11.29 -6.31 -15.06
N SER A 46 10.85 -5.32 -15.88
CA SER A 46 11.53 -4.89 -17.12
C SER A 46 12.66 -3.88 -16.90
N GLY A 47 12.98 -3.54 -15.65
CA GLY A 47 14.07 -2.61 -15.33
C GLY A 47 13.68 -1.13 -15.45
N LYS A 48 12.43 -0.75 -15.15
CA LYS A 48 11.92 0.64 -15.12
C LYS A 48 12.90 1.63 -14.50
N THR A 49 13.25 1.40 -13.23
CA THR A 49 14.16 2.28 -12.47
C THR A 49 15.56 2.34 -13.10
N THR A 50 16.05 1.22 -13.65
CA THR A 50 17.35 1.18 -14.35
C THR A 50 17.33 2.10 -15.56
N VAL A 51 16.25 2.07 -16.35
CA VAL A 51 16.13 2.97 -17.53
C VAL A 51 16.05 4.42 -17.10
N LEU A 52 15.27 4.74 -16.04
CA LEU A 52 15.16 6.11 -15.53
C LEU A 52 16.51 6.66 -15.08
N VAL A 53 17.25 5.92 -14.25
CA VAL A 53 18.58 6.31 -13.76
C VAL A 53 19.54 6.57 -14.92
N ASN A 54 19.62 5.63 -15.88
CA ASN A 54 20.50 5.75 -17.03
C ASN A 54 20.09 6.91 -17.95
N ARG A 55 18.80 7.16 -18.13
CA ARG A 55 18.28 8.30 -18.92
C ARG A 55 18.65 9.63 -18.27
N ILE A 56 18.42 9.78 -16.96
CA ILE A 56 18.79 11.01 -16.22
C ILE A 56 20.31 11.24 -16.31
N ALA A 57 21.09 10.18 -16.10
CA ALA A 57 22.55 10.27 -16.22
C ALA A 57 23.00 10.67 -17.62
N ASN A 58 22.37 10.11 -18.67
CA ASN A 58 22.63 10.50 -20.07
C ASN A 58 22.31 11.97 -20.32
N ILE A 59 21.17 12.47 -19.86
CA ILE A 59 20.74 13.87 -20.01
C ILE A 59 21.73 14.83 -19.33
N ILE A 60 22.26 14.47 -18.16
CA ILE A 60 23.21 15.30 -17.40
C ILE A 60 24.61 15.24 -18.00
N ARG A 61 25.10 14.07 -18.45
CA ARG A 61 26.46 13.90 -19.01
C ARG A 61 26.56 14.36 -20.44
N PHE A 62 25.62 13.99 -21.29
CA PHE A 62 25.72 14.13 -22.73
C PHE A 62 24.62 15.00 -23.37
N GLY A 63 23.51 15.25 -22.63
CA GLY A 63 22.36 15.98 -23.18
C GLY A 63 21.73 15.26 -24.36
N SER A 64 21.56 16.02 -25.48
CA SER A 64 21.00 15.50 -26.73
C SER A 64 22.09 15.12 -27.75
N ALA A 65 23.29 14.72 -27.30
CA ALA A 65 24.44 14.47 -28.16
C ALA A 65 24.27 13.22 -29.05
N HIS A 66 23.74 12.12 -28.54
CA HIS A 66 23.59 10.88 -29.29
C HIS A 66 22.67 11.06 -30.52
N GLY A 67 23.16 10.69 -31.70
CA GLY A 67 22.45 10.86 -32.97
C GLY A 67 22.29 12.31 -33.46
N SER A 68 22.81 13.31 -32.75
CA SER A 68 22.76 14.73 -33.13
C SER A 68 23.88 15.10 -34.05
N LYS A 69 23.61 16.02 -34.98
CA LYS A 69 24.65 16.65 -35.80
C LYS A 69 25.27 17.91 -35.18
N GLU A 70 24.69 18.36 -34.05
CA GLU A 70 25.20 19.51 -33.31
C GLU A 70 26.53 19.18 -32.63
N LEU A 71 27.41 20.18 -32.55
CA LEU A 71 28.72 20.11 -31.90
C LEU A 71 28.73 21.06 -30.69
N ALA A 72 29.34 20.67 -29.58
CA ALA A 72 29.56 21.53 -28.45
C ALA A 72 30.49 22.71 -28.79
N ARG A 73 31.46 22.42 -29.65
CA ARG A 73 32.44 23.38 -30.20
C ARG A 73 33.05 22.81 -31.50
N PRO A 74 33.79 23.60 -32.30
CA PRO A 74 34.55 23.08 -33.44
C PRO A 74 35.45 21.91 -33.01
N VAL A 75 35.48 20.85 -33.80
CA VAL A 75 36.26 19.64 -33.56
C VAL A 75 37.70 19.86 -33.99
N THR A 76 38.67 19.47 -33.18
CA THR A 76 40.08 19.44 -33.50
C THR A 76 40.58 18.03 -33.77
N GLU A 77 41.73 17.88 -34.44
CA GLU A 77 42.36 16.57 -34.64
C GLU A 77 42.72 15.88 -33.30
N GLN A 78 43.08 16.69 -32.30
CA GLN A 78 43.37 16.16 -30.96
C GLN A 78 42.10 15.55 -30.33
N ASP A 79 40.94 16.22 -30.44
CA ASP A 79 39.66 15.66 -29.92
C ASP A 79 39.33 14.35 -30.58
N LEU A 80 39.56 14.23 -31.90
CA LEU A 80 39.33 13.00 -32.65
C LEU A 80 40.25 11.86 -32.18
N ASN A 81 41.53 12.15 -31.95
CA ASN A 81 42.51 11.16 -31.47
C ASN A 81 42.23 10.71 -30.03
N ASP A 82 41.88 11.65 -29.17
CA ASP A 82 41.46 11.35 -27.80
C ASP A 82 40.21 10.45 -27.80
N LEU A 83 39.25 10.75 -28.66
CA LEU A 83 38.00 9.98 -28.75
C LEU A 83 38.23 8.59 -29.37
N ARG A 84 39.08 8.47 -30.40
CA ARG A 84 39.49 7.16 -30.93
C ARG A 84 40.17 6.31 -29.87
N THR A 85 41.05 6.91 -29.07
CA THR A 85 41.75 6.22 -27.99
C THR A 85 40.78 5.77 -26.91
N ALA A 86 39.85 6.64 -26.51
CA ALA A 86 38.83 6.35 -25.50
C ALA A 86 37.88 5.24 -25.96
N VAL A 87 37.41 5.22 -27.19
CA VAL A 87 36.59 4.15 -27.77
C VAL A 87 37.36 2.84 -27.83
N ALA A 88 38.62 2.87 -28.32
CA ALA A 88 39.44 1.66 -28.43
C ALA A 88 39.83 1.04 -27.07
N THR A 89 40.06 1.86 -26.04
CA THR A 89 40.54 1.41 -24.73
C THR A 89 39.42 1.26 -23.72
N GLY A 90 38.21 1.75 -24.01
CA GLY A 90 37.09 1.80 -23.06
C GLY A 90 37.28 2.79 -21.92
N ARG A 91 38.30 3.65 -21.94
CA ARG A 91 38.56 4.63 -20.88
C ARG A 91 37.66 5.84 -20.95
N ASP A 92 37.34 6.41 -19.79
CA ASP A 92 36.60 7.66 -19.71
C ASP A 92 37.46 8.84 -20.15
N LEU A 93 36.83 9.76 -20.87
CA LEU A 93 37.46 11.01 -21.27
C LEU A 93 37.43 12.00 -20.11
N PRO A 94 38.57 12.63 -19.76
CA PRO A 94 38.55 13.76 -18.86
C PRO A 94 37.70 14.89 -19.46
N ARG A 95 36.74 15.43 -18.66
CA ARG A 95 35.87 16.53 -19.07
C ARG A 95 35.00 16.21 -20.32
N GLU A 96 34.37 15.02 -20.35
CA GLU A 96 33.47 14.57 -21.43
C GLU A 96 32.48 15.66 -21.90
N THR A 97 31.88 16.39 -20.94
CA THR A 97 30.89 17.44 -21.21
C THR A 97 31.44 18.61 -21.97
N ALA A 98 32.77 18.82 -21.93
CA ALA A 98 33.39 19.98 -22.60
C ALA A 98 33.36 19.89 -24.13
N TYR A 99 33.37 18.69 -24.70
CA TYR A 99 33.39 18.50 -26.14
C TYR A 99 32.47 17.39 -26.68
N LEU A 100 31.91 16.51 -25.85
CA LEU A 100 30.95 15.50 -26.30
C LEU A 100 29.49 15.93 -26.13
N ALA A 101 29.19 16.67 -25.06
CA ALA A 101 27.83 16.99 -24.70
C ALA A 101 27.19 18.05 -25.61
N VAL A 102 25.93 17.87 -25.93
CA VAL A 102 25.09 18.85 -26.61
C VAL A 102 23.95 19.24 -25.70
N ARG A 103 23.93 20.49 -25.26
CA ARG A 103 22.90 21.02 -24.35
C ARG A 103 22.67 20.13 -23.09
N PRO A 104 23.70 19.75 -22.34
CA PRO A 104 23.56 18.92 -21.17
C PRO A 104 22.74 19.65 -20.09
N ALA A 105 21.82 18.93 -19.42
CA ALA A 105 21.07 19.49 -18.33
C ALA A 105 21.93 19.62 -17.08
N ARG A 106 21.71 20.70 -16.32
CA ARG A 106 22.24 20.76 -14.96
C ARG A 106 21.43 19.85 -14.06
N PRO A 107 22.02 19.16 -13.05
CA PRO A 107 21.29 18.21 -12.20
C PRO A 107 20.01 18.79 -11.60
N TRP A 108 20.03 20.01 -11.09
CA TRP A 108 18.87 20.71 -10.51
C TRP A 108 17.79 21.12 -11.52
N ASN A 109 18.04 20.97 -12.85
CA ASN A 109 17.04 21.16 -13.89
C ASN A 109 16.23 19.88 -14.18
N VAL A 110 16.56 18.76 -13.52
CA VAL A 110 15.84 17.50 -13.63
C VAL A 110 14.99 17.28 -12.38
N LEU A 111 13.67 17.20 -12.58
CA LEU A 111 12.70 16.83 -11.56
C LEU A 111 12.31 15.37 -11.79
N ALA A 112 12.64 14.50 -10.84
CA ALA A 112 12.29 13.07 -10.86
C ALA A 112 11.30 12.76 -9.72
N ILE A 113 10.10 12.35 -10.10
CA ILE A 113 9.00 12.10 -9.16
C ILE A 113 8.72 10.59 -9.06
N THR A 114 8.59 10.11 -7.82
CA THR A 114 8.22 8.73 -7.49
C THR A 114 7.03 8.72 -6.52
N PHE A 115 6.48 7.53 -6.21
CA PHE A 115 5.34 7.41 -5.28
C PHE A 115 5.75 7.22 -3.83
N THR A 116 6.94 6.65 -3.55
CA THR A 116 7.42 6.38 -2.19
C THR A 116 8.76 7.04 -1.92
N ASN A 117 9.02 7.39 -0.66
CA ASN A 117 10.30 7.97 -0.26
C ASN A 117 11.45 6.97 -0.45
N LYS A 118 11.18 5.67 -0.22
CA LYS A 118 12.15 4.59 -0.49
C LYS A 118 12.59 4.60 -1.97
N ALA A 119 11.63 4.66 -2.91
CA ALA A 119 11.96 4.72 -4.34
C ALA A 119 12.73 6.00 -4.72
N ALA A 120 12.38 7.15 -4.11
CA ALA A 120 13.10 8.41 -4.31
C ALA A 120 14.53 8.33 -3.75
N GLY A 121 14.72 7.72 -2.58
CA GLY A 121 16.02 7.47 -1.97
C GLY A 121 16.88 6.55 -2.84
N GLU A 122 16.35 5.40 -3.25
CA GLU A 122 17.03 4.45 -4.12
C GLU A 122 17.42 5.10 -5.47
N LEU A 123 16.55 5.91 -6.05
CA LEU A 123 16.85 6.66 -7.27
C LEU A 123 18.05 7.61 -7.06
N LYS A 124 18.10 8.34 -5.95
CA LYS A 124 19.21 9.23 -5.60
C LYS A 124 20.52 8.47 -5.39
N GLU A 125 20.49 7.37 -4.65
CA GLU A 125 21.68 6.54 -4.42
C GLU A 125 22.26 5.99 -5.72
N ARG A 126 21.43 5.48 -6.61
CA ARG A 126 21.84 5.00 -7.93
C ARG A 126 22.40 6.12 -8.81
N LEU A 127 21.82 7.33 -8.74
CA LEU A 127 22.33 8.49 -9.45
C LEU A 127 23.68 8.96 -8.86
N ARG A 128 23.85 8.96 -7.54
CA ARG A 128 25.15 9.24 -6.90
C ARG A 128 26.23 8.23 -7.30
N ALA A 129 25.89 6.95 -7.31
CA ALA A 129 26.81 5.90 -7.75
C ALA A 129 27.24 6.08 -9.23
N MET A 130 26.36 6.60 -10.09
CA MET A 130 26.62 6.77 -11.52
C MET A 130 27.28 8.10 -11.90
N LEU A 131 26.89 9.20 -11.23
CA LEU A 131 27.31 10.57 -11.55
C LEU A 131 28.31 11.17 -10.55
N GLY A 132 28.55 10.49 -9.43
CA GLY A 132 29.29 11.00 -8.27
C GLY A 132 28.38 11.76 -7.29
N GLU A 133 28.87 11.95 -6.07
CA GLU A 133 28.10 12.51 -4.95
C GLU A 133 27.47 13.87 -5.25
N THR A 134 28.21 14.78 -5.85
CA THR A 134 27.75 16.15 -6.12
C THR A 134 26.66 16.16 -7.20
N LEU A 135 26.96 15.63 -8.39
CA LEU A 135 26.01 15.70 -9.52
C LEU A 135 24.78 14.84 -9.28
N GLY A 136 24.96 13.64 -8.70
CA GLY A 136 23.84 12.76 -8.37
C GLY A 136 22.98 13.29 -7.22
N GLY A 137 23.59 13.96 -6.24
CA GLY A 137 22.91 14.56 -5.10
C GLY A 137 22.06 15.78 -5.45
N ASP A 138 22.46 16.55 -6.44
CA ASP A 138 21.78 17.78 -6.89
C ASP A 138 20.52 17.53 -7.75
N VAL A 139 20.26 16.28 -8.17
CA VAL A 139 19.03 15.94 -8.89
C VAL A 139 17.84 16.05 -7.93
N PHE A 140 16.79 16.76 -8.36
CA PHE A 140 15.60 16.92 -7.56
C PHE A 140 14.72 15.65 -7.66
N ALA A 141 15.08 14.60 -6.91
CA ALA A 141 14.30 13.38 -6.81
C ALA A 141 13.48 13.38 -5.51
N SER A 142 12.15 13.15 -5.60
CA SER A 142 11.23 13.20 -4.47
C SER A 142 9.89 12.53 -4.80
N THR A 143 9.01 12.36 -3.79
CA THR A 143 7.61 12.01 -4.01
C THR A 143 6.81 13.24 -4.48
N PHE A 144 5.59 13.02 -5.02
CA PHE A 144 4.67 14.11 -5.36
C PHE A 144 4.43 15.04 -4.17
N HIS A 145 4.11 14.49 -3.01
CA HIS A 145 3.84 15.27 -1.79
C HIS A 145 5.06 16.05 -1.33
N SER A 146 6.24 15.41 -1.27
CA SER A 146 7.47 16.08 -0.88
C SER A 146 7.85 17.23 -1.83
N ALA A 147 7.64 17.07 -3.14
CA ALA A 147 7.83 18.15 -4.10
C ALA A 147 6.87 19.31 -3.85
N CYS A 148 5.57 19.01 -3.65
CA CYS A 148 4.55 20.00 -3.37
C CYS A 148 4.82 20.76 -2.06
N VAL A 149 5.24 20.05 -1.00
CA VAL A 149 5.65 20.70 0.26
C VAL A 149 6.76 21.72 0.02
N ARG A 150 7.82 21.36 -0.70
CA ARG A 150 8.92 22.28 -1.01
C ARG A 150 8.46 23.50 -1.83
N PHE A 151 7.54 23.28 -2.78
CA PHE A 151 6.98 24.39 -3.56
C PHE A 151 6.13 25.30 -2.68
N LEU A 152 5.27 24.74 -1.84
CA LEU A 152 4.42 25.50 -0.93
C LEU A 152 5.20 26.19 0.19
N ARG A 153 6.28 25.59 0.72
CA ARG A 153 7.17 26.28 1.69
C ARG A 153 7.76 27.56 1.12
N ARG A 154 7.97 27.64 -0.18
CA ARG A 154 8.40 28.86 -0.85
C ARG A 154 7.24 29.82 -1.11
N ASP A 155 6.12 29.33 -1.65
CA ASP A 155 5.09 30.16 -2.31
C ASP A 155 3.70 30.14 -1.63
N ALA A 156 3.53 29.47 -0.46
CA ALA A 156 2.23 29.32 0.23
C ALA A 156 1.56 30.66 0.55
N GLU A 157 2.34 31.72 0.81
CA GLU A 157 1.83 33.06 1.08
C GLU A 157 1.02 33.63 -0.09
N ARG A 158 1.33 33.26 -1.32
CA ARG A 158 0.60 33.68 -2.52
C ARG A 158 -0.83 33.11 -2.58
N ILE A 159 -1.09 32.02 -1.83
CA ILE A 159 -2.43 31.42 -1.69
C ILE A 159 -3.03 31.62 -0.30
N GLY A 160 -2.38 32.44 0.54
CA GLY A 160 -2.85 32.86 1.85
C GLY A 160 -2.65 31.85 2.97
N PHE A 161 -1.63 31.00 2.88
CA PHE A 161 -1.15 30.14 3.96
C PHE A 161 0.23 30.60 4.46
N PRO A 162 0.56 30.39 5.74
CA PRO A 162 1.91 30.64 6.23
C PRO A 162 2.88 29.62 5.63
N LYS A 163 4.15 30.00 5.46
CA LYS A 163 5.20 29.06 5.03
C LYS A 163 5.41 27.93 6.03
N SER A 164 5.15 28.18 7.32
CA SER A 164 5.22 27.20 8.42
C SER A 164 3.94 26.41 8.62
N PHE A 165 3.12 26.19 7.56
CA PHE A 165 1.89 25.43 7.68
C PHE A 165 2.13 24.01 8.25
N THR A 166 1.17 23.50 9.02
CA THR A 166 1.19 22.12 9.55
C THR A 166 0.55 21.15 8.57
N ILE A 167 1.09 19.95 8.46
CA ILE A 167 0.49 18.87 7.66
C ILE A 167 -0.38 18.01 8.57
N TYR A 168 -1.69 17.92 8.28
CA TYR A 168 -2.65 17.10 9.01
C TYR A 168 -2.72 15.68 8.44
N ASP A 169 -2.69 14.70 9.35
CA ASP A 169 -2.93 13.30 9.01
C ASP A 169 -4.44 12.98 8.97
N SER A 170 -4.77 11.72 8.66
CA SER A 170 -6.17 11.26 8.57
C SER A 170 -6.93 11.31 9.90
N ASP A 171 -6.25 11.19 11.05
CA ASP A 171 -6.88 11.34 12.36
C ASP A 171 -7.19 12.82 12.64
N ASP A 172 -6.28 13.73 12.29
CA ASP A 172 -6.48 15.16 12.41
C ASP A 172 -7.63 15.64 11.51
N GLN A 173 -7.71 15.16 10.26
CA GLN A 173 -8.84 15.39 9.36
C GLN A 173 -10.16 14.97 9.99
N GLN A 174 -10.24 13.73 10.51
CA GLN A 174 -11.45 13.22 11.14
C GLN A 174 -11.86 14.03 12.38
N ARG A 175 -10.89 14.52 13.16
CA ARG A 175 -11.15 15.37 14.34
C ARG A 175 -11.76 16.70 13.93
N VAL A 176 -11.21 17.35 12.90
CA VAL A 176 -11.78 18.60 12.36
C VAL A 176 -13.21 18.38 11.87
N ILE A 177 -13.45 17.30 11.10
CA ILE A 177 -14.79 17.01 10.56
C ILE A 177 -15.77 16.64 11.69
N LYS A 178 -15.37 15.86 12.71
CA LYS A 178 -16.21 15.60 13.89
C LYS A 178 -16.63 16.88 14.62
N GLN A 179 -15.72 17.85 14.69
CA GLN A 179 -16.06 19.14 15.30
C GLN A 179 -17.04 19.93 14.39
N ILE A 180 -16.86 19.89 13.07
CA ILE A 180 -17.81 20.49 12.11
C ILE A 180 -19.20 19.84 12.24
N TYR A 181 -19.26 18.53 12.44
CA TYR A 181 -20.53 17.81 12.64
C TYR A 181 -21.27 18.31 13.88
N LYS A 182 -20.55 18.50 14.99
CA LYS A 182 -21.13 19.07 16.22
C LYS A 182 -21.69 20.48 15.99
N ASP A 183 -20.91 21.35 15.34
CA ASP A 183 -21.29 22.75 15.13
C ASP A 183 -22.45 22.89 14.13
N LEU A 184 -22.53 22.02 13.14
CA LEU A 184 -23.60 22.01 12.14
C LEU A 184 -24.77 21.09 12.54
N MET A 185 -24.72 20.45 13.73
CA MET A 185 -25.71 19.49 14.23
C MET A 185 -26.00 18.35 13.24
N ILE A 186 -24.95 17.80 12.62
CA ILE A 186 -25.05 16.69 11.65
C ILE A 186 -25.03 15.36 12.39
N ASP A 187 -25.99 14.49 12.09
CA ASP A 187 -25.99 13.10 12.57
C ASP A 187 -25.00 12.25 11.78
N ASP A 188 -24.03 11.62 12.46
CA ASP A 188 -23.02 10.76 11.88
C ASP A 188 -23.59 9.44 11.31
N LYS A 189 -24.82 9.05 11.72
CA LYS A 189 -25.55 7.93 11.12
C LYS A 189 -26.07 8.26 9.72
N PHE A 190 -26.46 9.52 9.49
CA PHE A 190 -26.92 9.96 8.17
C PHE A 190 -25.76 10.07 7.16
N LEU A 191 -24.63 10.62 7.60
CA LEU A 191 -23.41 10.74 6.82
C LEU A 191 -22.22 10.39 7.71
N PRO A 192 -21.66 9.17 7.62
CA PRO A 192 -20.49 8.79 8.42
C PRO A 192 -19.30 9.72 8.17
N VAL A 193 -18.59 10.10 9.24
CA VAL A 193 -17.42 11.00 9.17
C VAL A 193 -16.39 10.52 8.14
N LYS A 194 -16.09 9.22 8.13
CA LYS A 194 -15.16 8.63 7.14
C LYS A 194 -15.62 8.81 5.70
N SER A 195 -16.94 8.76 5.46
CA SER A 195 -17.51 8.96 4.13
C SER A 195 -17.34 10.41 3.67
N ALA A 196 -17.53 11.39 4.56
CA ALA A 196 -17.29 12.79 4.24
C ALA A 196 -15.81 13.08 3.94
N VAL A 197 -14.89 12.52 4.75
CA VAL A 197 -13.44 12.60 4.49
C VAL A 197 -13.11 12.05 3.09
N SER A 198 -13.56 10.84 2.80
CA SER A 198 -13.29 10.18 1.50
C SER A 198 -13.84 10.97 0.30
N GLN A 199 -15.03 11.57 0.44
CA GLN A 199 -15.62 12.38 -0.64
C GLN A 199 -14.86 13.70 -0.84
N ILE A 200 -14.46 14.38 0.25
CA ILE A 200 -13.66 15.61 0.15
C ILE A 200 -12.31 15.31 -0.51
N SER A 201 -11.64 14.20 -0.12
CA SER A 201 -10.41 13.71 -0.77
C SER A 201 -10.61 13.50 -2.27
N SER A 202 -11.68 12.80 -2.66
CA SER A 202 -12.00 12.56 -4.08
C SER A 202 -12.26 13.86 -4.86
N PHE A 203 -12.85 14.87 -4.23
CA PHE A 203 -13.06 16.19 -4.87
C PHE A 203 -11.73 16.92 -5.08
N LYS A 204 -10.83 16.91 -4.09
CA LYS A 204 -9.49 17.49 -4.22
C LYS A 204 -8.67 16.82 -5.29
N ASP A 205 -8.72 15.48 -5.38
CA ASP A 205 -8.07 14.71 -6.44
C ASP A 205 -8.56 15.07 -7.84
N LYS A 206 -9.84 15.43 -7.96
CA LYS A 206 -10.46 15.92 -9.21
C LYS A 206 -10.31 17.44 -9.41
N LEU A 207 -9.62 18.13 -8.51
CA LEU A 207 -9.43 19.59 -8.51
C LEU A 207 -10.72 20.38 -8.37
N LEU A 208 -11.79 19.78 -7.80
CA LEU A 208 -13.08 20.44 -7.56
C LEU A 208 -13.03 21.20 -6.23
N SER A 209 -13.43 22.45 -6.25
CA SER A 209 -13.61 23.26 -5.05
C SER A 209 -14.97 23.00 -4.38
N ALA A 210 -15.17 23.50 -3.18
CA ALA A 210 -16.45 23.40 -2.50
C ALA A 210 -17.56 24.18 -3.23
N GLU A 211 -17.19 25.28 -3.90
CA GLU A 211 -18.07 26.09 -4.74
C GLU A 211 -18.49 25.33 -6.00
N ASP A 212 -17.57 24.60 -6.63
CA ASP A 212 -17.87 23.76 -7.80
C ASP A 212 -18.94 22.74 -7.45
N ILE A 213 -18.77 22.03 -6.30
CA ILE A 213 -19.74 21.03 -5.83
C ILE A 213 -21.10 21.65 -5.53
N ALA A 214 -21.14 22.85 -4.93
CA ALA A 214 -22.38 23.54 -4.62
C ALA A 214 -23.16 23.90 -5.89
N SER A 215 -22.46 24.24 -6.97
CA SER A 215 -23.07 24.64 -8.25
C SER A 215 -23.62 23.45 -9.05
N GLU A 216 -22.98 22.28 -8.95
CA GLU A 216 -23.34 21.10 -9.75
C GLU A 216 -24.56 20.32 -9.20
N ALA A 217 -24.86 20.42 -7.89
CA ALA A 217 -25.91 19.63 -7.26
C ALA A 217 -26.92 20.44 -6.43
N PRO A 218 -27.61 21.42 -7.00
CA PRO A 218 -28.48 22.31 -6.23
C PRO A 218 -29.72 21.63 -5.60
N ARG A 219 -30.05 20.39 -5.97
CA ARG A 219 -31.20 19.62 -5.47
C ARG A 219 -30.86 18.41 -4.59
N ASP A 220 -29.62 18.01 -4.53
CA ASP A 220 -29.19 16.89 -3.68
C ASP A 220 -28.82 17.37 -2.28
N THR A 221 -29.63 16.99 -1.30
CA THR A 221 -29.42 17.34 0.12
C THR A 221 -28.09 16.84 0.68
N LYS A 222 -27.62 15.68 0.23
CA LYS A 222 -26.31 15.13 0.65
C LYS A 222 -25.16 15.89 0.02
N ALA A 223 -25.22 16.19 -1.26
CA ALA A 223 -24.19 16.95 -1.96
C ALA A 223 -24.09 18.39 -1.40
N ALA A 224 -25.22 19.06 -1.14
CA ALA A 224 -25.23 20.36 -0.49
C ALA A 224 -24.64 20.33 0.92
N LEU A 225 -24.92 19.26 1.70
CA LEU A 225 -24.36 19.08 3.03
C LEU A 225 -22.84 18.86 2.96
N ILE A 226 -22.36 18.02 2.04
CA ILE A 226 -20.93 17.76 1.85
C ILE A 226 -20.21 19.02 1.38
N SER A 227 -20.79 19.80 0.46
CA SER A 227 -20.24 21.09 0.06
C SER A 227 -20.10 22.04 1.26
N LYS A 228 -21.11 22.12 2.14
CA LYS A 228 -21.04 22.91 3.36
C LYS A 228 -19.97 22.43 4.33
N ILE A 229 -19.84 21.11 4.51
CA ILE A 229 -18.77 20.52 5.32
C ILE A 229 -17.41 20.86 4.71
N TYR A 230 -17.24 20.70 3.41
CA TYR A 230 -15.98 20.98 2.71
C TYR A 230 -15.59 22.46 2.81
N THR A 231 -16.52 23.39 2.56
CA THR A 231 -16.28 24.84 2.73
C THR A 231 -15.81 25.16 4.15
N THR A 232 -16.52 24.61 5.16
CA THR A 232 -16.17 24.85 6.57
C THR A 232 -14.84 24.21 6.92
N TYR A 233 -14.54 23.01 6.39
CA TYR A 233 -13.29 22.31 6.58
C TYR A 233 -12.11 23.11 6.01
N ALA A 234 -12.18 23.53 4.76
CA ALA A 234 -11.14 24.31 4.10
C ALA A 234 -10.87 25.65 4.85
N ALA A 235 -11.94 26.33 5.30
CA ALA A 235 -11.81 27.55 6.09
C ALA A 235 -11.11 27.32 7.43
N ARG A 236 -11.39 26.18 8.11
CA ARG A 236 -10.72 25.81 9.38
C ARG A 236 -9.26 25.49 9.19
N LEU A 237 -8.91 24.71 8.18
CA LEU A 237 -7.52 24.42 7.86
C LEU A 237 -6.75 25.70 7.55
N LYS A 238 -7.32 26.58 6.74
CA LYS A 238 -6.70 27.88 6.43
C LYS A 238 -6.50 28.75 7.67
N LYS A 239 -7.49 28.80 8.58
CA LYS A 239 -7.40 29.52 9.86
C LYS A 239 -6.32 28.93 10.77
N ALA A 240 -6.20 27.59 10.82
CA ALA A 240 -5.19 26.88 11.59
C ALA A 240 -3.78 26.96 10.96
N GLY A 241 -3.63 27.51 9.76
CA GLY A 241 -2.37 27.44 9.02
C GLY A 241 -1.97 26.00 8.74
N ALA A 242 -2.93 25.14 8.42
CA ALA A 242 -2.72 23.72 8.18
C ALA A 242 -3.21 23.30 6.80
N MET A 243 -2.62 22.25 6.25
CA MET A 243 -3.02 21.57 5.02
C MET A 243 -3.06 20.05 5.27
N ASP A 244 -4.01 19.36 4.69
CA ASP A 244 -3.96 17.89 4.67
C ASP A 244 -3.13 17.38 3.47
N PHE A 245 -2.98 16.06 3.35
CA PHE A 245 -2.20 15.46 2.26
C PHE A 245 -2.73 15.84 0.87
N ASP A 246 -4.04 15.83 0.70
CA ASP A 246 -4.67 16.15 -0.58
C ASP A 246 -4.49 17.64 -0.91
N ASP A 247 -4.52 18.51 0.12
CA ASP A 247 -4.29 19.94 -0.02
C ASP A 247 -2.90 20.27 -0.57
N LEU A 248 -1.88 19.47 -0.24
CA LEU A 248 -0.52 19.71 -0.74
C LEU A 248 -0.47 19.70 -2.27
N ILE A 249 -1.12 18.73 -2.90
CA ILE A 249 -1.19 18.63 -4.35
C ILE A 249 -2.20 19.63 -4.90
N TYR A 250 -3.40 19.66 -4.33
CA TYR A 250 -4.49 20.56 -4.75
C TYR A 250 -4.05 22.02 -4.79
N HIS A 251 -3.50 22.53 -3.70
CA HIS A 251 -3.06 23.92 -3.60
C HIS A 251 -1.84 24.23 -4.47
N THR A 252 -0.92 23.26 -4.65
CA THR A 252 0.20 23.45 -5.59
C THR A 252 -0.32 23.58 -7.03
N VAL A 253 -1.29 22.74 -7.44
CA VAL A 253 -1.89 22.86 -8.77
C VAL A 253 -2.62 24.19 -8.94
N LYS A 254 -3.44 24.59 -7.95
CA LYS A 254 -4.16 25.88 -7.99
C LYS A 254 -3.19 27.07 -8.02
N LEU A 255 -2.09 27.02 -7.26
CA LEU A 255 -1.02 28.04 -7.32
C LEU A 255 -0.46 28.16 -8.76
N LEU A 256 -0.05 27.03 -9.34
CA LEU A 256 0.54 27.04 -10.69
C LEU A 256 -0.47 27.37 -11.80
N GLN A 257 -1.76 27.14 -11.60
CA GLN A 257 -2.81 27.55 -12.52
C GLN A 257 -3.04 29.06 -12.50
N ASN A 258 -3.06 29.68 -11.32
CA ASN A 258 -3.53 31.04 -11.10
C ASN A 258 -2.39 32.07 -11.01
N ASP A 259 -1.17 31.65 -10.64
CA ASP A 259 0.00 32.52 -10.54
C ASP A 259 1.00 32.19 -11.64
N GLU A 260 1.05 33.08 -12.65
CA GLU A 260 1.93 32.90 -13.82
C GLU A 260 3.41 33.03 -13.45
N GLU A 261 3.76 33.88 -12.50
CA GLU A 261 5.15 34.09 -12.07
C GLU A 261 5.68 32.82 -11.38
N ALA A 262 4.91 32.26 -10.45
CA ALA A 262 5.26 31.00 -9.81
C ALA A 262 5.37 29.87 -10.84
N ARG A 263 4.41 29.76 -11.78
CA ARG A 263 4.45 28.74 -12.83
C ARG A 263 5.69 28.87 -13.70
N ARG A 264 6.02 30.07 -14.19
CA ARG A 264 7.21 30.31 -15.03
C ARG A 264 8.49 29.96 -14.29
N TYR A 265 8.59 30.34 -13.01
CA TYR A 265 9.77 30.00 -12.19
C TYR A 265 10.03 28.50 -12.16
N TYR A 266 9.01 27.67 -11.91
CA TYR A 266 9.21 26.20 -11.88
C TYR A 266 9.43 25.61 -13.27
N GLN A 267 8.81 26.13 -14.30
CA GLN A 267 9.07 25.73 -15.71
C GLN A 267 10.49 26.10 -16.15
N ASP A 268 11.03 27.20 -15.69
CA ASP A 268 12.42 27.60 -15.97
C ASP A 268 13.42 26.78 -15.18
N LYS A 269 13.07 26.44 -13.93
CA LYS A 269 13.91 25.58 -13.08
C LYS A 269 13.96 24.14 -13.60
N PHE A 270 12.81 23.54 -13.91
CA PHE A 270 12.72 22.14 -14.31
C PHE A 270 12.58 22.02 -15.82
N LYS A 271 13.71 21.76 -16.48
CA LYS A 271 13.74 21.56 -17.95
C LYS A 271 13.35 20.13 -18.35
N TYR A 272 13.49 19.18 -17.44
CA TYR A 272 13.11 17.78 -17.62
C TYR A 272 12.27 17.32 -16.43
N VAL A 273 11.10 16.80 -16.72
CA VAL A 273 10.18 16.22 -15.72
C VAL A 273 10.10 14.72 -15.99
N VAL A 274 10.48 13.92 -15.01
CA VAL A 274 10.49 12.45 -15.08
C VAL A 274 9.57 11.90 -13.99
N VAL A 275 8.64 11.03 -14.36
CA VAL A 275 7.66 10.46 -13.42
C VAL A 275 7.69 8.94 -13.50
N ASP A 276 7.92 8.27 -12.37
CA ASP A 276 7.81 6.82 -12.23
C ASP A 276 6.40 6.41 -11.78
N GLU A 277 6.00 5.16 -12.04
CA GLU A 277 4.69 4.57 -11.71
C GLU A 277 3.49 5.43 -12.17
N TYR A 278 3.59 6.02 -13.36
CA TYR A 278 2.64 7.04 -13.86
C TYR A 278 1.19 6.55 -13.94
N GLN A 279 0.94 5.25 -14.05
CA GLN A 279 -0.39 4.64 -14.04
C GLN A 279 -1.17 4.83 -12.73
N ASP A 280 -0.46 5.20 -11.64
CA ASP A 280 -1.08 5.42 -10.33
C ASP A 280 -1.38 6.89 -10.04
N THR A 281 -1.23 7.77 -11.03
CA THR A 281 -1.46 9.21 -10.84
C THR A 281 -2.95 9.56 -10.76
N SER A 282 -3.30 10.48 -9.85
CA SER A 282 -4.62 11.13 -9.81
C SER A 282 -4.72 12.25 -10.86
N ILE A 283 -5.94 12.77 -11.08
CA ILE A 283 -6.15 13.91 -11.98
C ILE A 283 -5.36 15.15 -11.50
N ALA A 284 -5.27 15.37 -10.19
CA ALA A 284 -4.50 16.48 -9.62
C ALA A 284 -3.00 16.32 -9.91
N GLN A 285 -2.44 15.12 -9.71
CA GLN A 285 -1.03 14.82 -10.01
C GLN A 285 -0.72 14.93 -11.50
N PHE A 286 -1.61 14.44 -12.36
CA PHE A 286 -1.51 14.60 -13.81
C PHE A 286 -1.44 16.09 -14.20
N ASN A 287 -2.32 16.93 -13.66
CA ASN A 287 -2.32 18.37 -13.95
C ASN A 287 -1.05 19.06 -13.43
N LEU A 288 -0.52 18.63 -12.27
CA LEU A 288 0.75 19.11 -11.76
C LEU A 288 1.89 18.83 -12.75
N VAL A 289 2.01 17.59 -13.23
CA VAL A 289 3.01 17.19 -14.23
C VAL A 289 2.86 18.03 -15.50
N ARG A 290 1.64 18.20 -16.01
CA ARG A 290 1.35 18.98 -17.22
C ARG A 290 1.77 20.45 -17.08
N LEU A 291 1.47 21.07 -15.93
CA LEU A 291 1.83 22.45 -15.66
C LEU A 291 3.34 22.65 -15.56
N LEU A 292 4.04 21.74 -14.89
CA LEU A 292 5.50 21.80 -14.76
C LEU A 292 6.21 21.54 -16.09
N ALA A 293 5.76 20.60 -16.89
CA ALA A 293 6.36 20.26 -18.19
C ALA A 293 6.08 21.30 -19.27
N GLY A 294 5.11 22.21 -19.07
CA GLY A 294 4.62 23.14 -20.09
C GLY A 294 5.66 24.14 -20.64
N GLY A 295 6.79 24.33 -19.94
CA GLY A 295 7.85 25.24 -20.41
C GLY A 295 8.77 24.64 -21.45
N SER A 296 9.17 23.36 -21.29
CA SER A 296 10.15 22.68 -22.14
C SER A 296 9.54 21.55 -22.99
N ASN A 297 8.36 21.05 -22.60
CA ASN A 297 7.73 19.87 -23.14
C ASN A 297 8.59 18.56 -23.02
N ASN A 298 9.64 18.59 -22.19
CA ASN A 298 10.49 17.42 -21.93
C ASN A 298 9.95 16.64 -20.72
N VAL A 299 8.91 15.88 -20.96
CA VAL A 299 8.27 15.00 -19.98
C VAL A 299 8.52 13.54 -20.33
N CYS A 300 9.06 12.77 -19.39
CA CYS A 300 9.23 11.34 -19.53
C CYS A 300 8.44 10.65 -18.42
N VAL A 301 7.47 9.84 -18.80
CA VAL A 301 6.71 9.04 -17.85
C VAL A 301 7.00 7.56 -18.05
N VAL A 302 7.14 6.84 -16.93
CA VAL A 302 7.34 5.40 -16.93
C VAL A 302 6.20 4.79 -16.14
N GLY A 303 5.61 3.74 -16.67
CA GLY A 303 4.50 3.08 -16.02
C GLY A 303 4.13 1.76 -16.64
N ASP A 304 3.29 1.04 -15.94
CA ASP A 304 2.71 -0.23 -16.32
C ASP A 304 1.19 -0.17 -16.15
N ASP A 305 0.46 0.00 -17.25
CA ASP A 305 -1.00 0.04 -17.23
C ASP A 305 -1.62 -1.22 -16.61
N ASP A 306 -0.95 -2.38 -16.71
CA ASP A 306 -1.37 -3.63 -16.08
C ASP A 306 -1.11 -3.68 -14.56
N GLN A 307 -0.46 -2.66 -13.98
CA GLN A 307 -0.22 -2.51 -12.54
C GLN A 307 -0.95 -1.30 -11.92
N SER A 308 -1.97 -0.74 -12.59
CA SER A 308 -2.82 0.33 -12.03
C SER A 308 -3.82 -0.27 -11.04
N ILE A 309 -3.52 -0.14 -9.73
CA ILE A 309 -4.25 -0.79 -8.62
C ILE A 309 -4.62 0.17 -7.48
N TYR A 310 -4.57 1.49 -7.72
CA TYR A 310 -4.84 2.52 -6.70
C TYR A 310 -6.03 3.42 -7.05
N LYS A 311 -7.05 2.91 -7.80
CA LYS A 311 -8.30 3.63 -8.11
C LYS A 311 -9.00 4.12 -6.83
N PHE A 312 -8.97 3.31 -5.76
CA PHE A 312 -9.52 3.66 -4.45
C PHE A 312 -8.81 4.84 -3.76
N ARG A 313 -7.62 5.25 -4.25
CA ARG A 313 -6.87 6.44 -3.83
C ARG A 313 -6.90 7.57 -4.87
N GLY A 314 -7.88 7.56 -5.76
CA GLY A 314 -8.05 8.59 -6.78
C GLY A 314 -7.19 8.42 -8.03
N ALA A 315 -6.39 7.35 -8.15
CA ALA A 315 -5.65 7.08 -9.37
C ALA A 315 -6.60 6.81 -10.55
N THR A 316 -6.21 7.24 -11.74
CA THR A 316 -6.94 6.93 -12.97
C THR A 316 -6.01 6.44 -14.05
N ILE A 317 -6.30 5.24 -14.56
CA ILE A 317 -5.55 4.61 -15.64
C ILE A 317 -5.60 5.45 -16.93
N GLU A 318 -6.62 6.27 -17.10
CA GLU A 318 -6.79 7.14 -18.26
C GLU A 318 -5.59 8.07 -18.50
N ASN A 319 -4.88 8.46 -17.43
CA ASN A 319 -3.71 9.31 -17.54
C ASN A 319 -2.59 8.67 -18.39
N ILE A 320 -2.35 7.37 -18.22
CA ILE A 320 -1.33 6.66 -19.01
C ILE A 320 -1.90 6.22 -20.37
N LEU A 321 -3.18 5.82 -20.43
CA LEU A 321 -3.80 5.41 -21.68
C LEU A 321 -3.88 6.56 -22.70
N ASN A 322 -4.17 7.77 -22.24
CA ASN A 322 -4.37 8.97 -23.08
C ASN A 322 -3.13 9.88 -23.17
N PHE A 323 -1.95 9.42 -22.74
CA PHE A 323 -0.73 10.23 -22.70
C PHE A 323 -0.39 10.89 -24.05
N GLU A 324 -0.44 10.13 -25.16
CA GLU A 324 -0.13 10.63 -26.50
C GLU A 324 -1.14 11.66 -27.02
N GLN A 325 -2.39 11.60 -26.54
CA GLN A 325 -3.43 12.57 -26.91
C GLN A 325 -3.19 13.92 -26.22
N VAL A 326 -2.71 13.89 -24.99
CA VAL A 326 -2.45 15.09 -24.18
C VAL A 326 -1.11 15.73 -24.55
N PHE A 327 -0.04 14.93 -24.65
CA PHE A 327 1.29 15.40 -24.99
C PHE A 327 1.56 15.15 -26.48
N LYS A 328 1.22 16.16 -27.30
CA LYS A 328 1.39 16.07 -28.76
C LYS A 328 2.83 15.79 -29.14
N GLY A 329 3.02 14.86 -30.05
CA GLY A 329 4.36 14.43 -30.49
C GLY A 329 5.03 13.43 -29.56
N ALA A 330 4.31 12.89 -28.59
CA ALA A 330 4.82 11.88 -27.69
C ALA A 330 5.26 10.61 -28.43
N LYS A 331 6.38 10.06 -27.98
CA LYS A 331 6.86 8.74 -28.41
C LYS A 331 6.52 7.71 -27.33
N THR A 332 6.17 6.50 -27.77
CA THR A 332 5.93 5.36 -26.84
C THR A 332 6.97 4.27 -27.10
N ILE A 333 7.69 3.86 -26.06
CA ILE A 333 8.65 2.76 -26.09
C ILE A 333 8.16 1.68 -25.14
N ARG A 334 8.09 0.41 -25.60
CA ARG A 334 7.66 -0.74 -24.79
C ARG A 334 8.85 -1.51 -24.27
N LEU A 335 8.85 -1.80 -22.96
CA LEU A 335 9.82 -2.67 -22.31
C LEU A 335 9.11 -3.95 -21.86
N GLU A 336 9.23 -5.01 -22.68
CA GLU A 336 8.52 -6.28 -22.50
C GLU A 336 9.42 -7.39 -21.95
N GLN A 337 10.75 -7.25 -22.07
CA GLN A 337 11.68 -8.23 -21.50
C GLN A 337 11.73 -8.12 -19.98
N ASN A 338 11.34 -9.20 -19.32
CA ASN A 338 11.38 -9.33 -17.85
C ASN A 338 12.70 -10.00 -17.42
N TYR A 339 13.29 -9.48 -16.34
CA TYR A 339 14.54 -9.98 -15.76
C TYR A 339 14.34 -10.56 -14.35
N ARG A 340 13.10 -10.67 -13.89
CA ARG A 340 12.73 -11.09 -12.54
C ARG A 340 12.31 -12.55 -12.47
N SER A 341 11.31 -12.92 -13.25
CA SER A 341 10.53 -14.14 -13.11
C SER A 341 10.88 -15.18 -14.18
N THR A 342 10.52 -16.42 -13.96
CA THR A 342 10.57 -17.51 -14.95
C THR A 342 9.44 -17.41 -15.97
N SER A 343 9.54 -18.14 -17.10
CA SER A 343 8.54 -18.10 -18.18
C SER A 343 7.16 -18.58 -17.73
N ASN A 344 7.06 -19.62 -16.93
CA ASN A 344 5.77 -20.16 -16.47
C ASN A 344 5.00 -19.13 -15.64
N ILE A 345 5.68 -18.42 -14.73
CA ILE A 345 5.08 -17.34 -13.95
C ILE A 345 4.58 -16.21 -14.85
N LEU A 346 5.37 -15.80 -15.85
CA LEU A 346 4.98 -14.73 -16.77
C LEU A 346 3.84 -15.13 -17.69
N ASN A 347 3.83 -16.38 -18.16
CA ASN A 347 2.75 -16.91 -18.99
C ASN A 347 1.44 -16.98 -18.21
N ALA A 348 1.47 -17.36 -16.93
CA ALA A 348 0.31 -17.27 -16.04
C ALA A 348 -0.18 -15.83 -15.87
N ALA A 349 0.73 -14.87 -15.62
CA ALA A 349 0.40 -13.45 -15.52
C ALA A 349 -0.22 -12.90 -16.83
N ASN A 350 0.39 -13.24 -17.99
CA ASN A 350 -0.13 -12.86 -19.31
C ASN A 350 -1.52 -13.48 -19.57
N SER A 351 -1.75 -14.74 -19.15
CA SER A 351 -3.04 -15.43 -19.31
C SER A 351 -4.17 -14.73 -18.56
N VAL A 352 -3.90 -14.25 -17.35
CA VAL A 352 -4.87 -13.50 -16.54
C VAL A 352 -5.12 -12.12 -17.16
N ILE A 353 -4.06 -11.34 -17.37
CA ILE A 353 -4.21 -9.91 -17.71
C ILE A 353 -4.74 -9.65 -19.14
N LYS A 354 -4.62 -10.61 -20.05
CA LYS A 354 -5.17 -10.50 -21.41
C LYS A 354 -6.69 -10.32 -21.46
N ASN A 355 -7.39 -10.68 -20.38
CA ASN A 355 -8.85 -10.56 -20.27
C ASN A 355 -9.32 -9.13 -19.95
N ASN A 356 -8.41 -8.20 -19.65
CA ASN A 356 -8.74 -6.78 -19.52
C ASN A 356 -8.81 -6.11 -20.90
N ALA A 357 -9.85 -5.30 -21.12
CA ALA A 357 -10.03 -4.55 -22.38
C ALA A 357 -9.28 -3.20 -22.32
N GLY A 358 -9.28 -2.53 -21.16
CA GLY A 358 -8.66 -1.20 -20.95
C GLY A 358 -7.15 -1.24 -20.78
N ARG A 359 -6.38 -1.64 -21.83
CA ARG A 359 -4.91 -1.73 -21.79
C ARG A 359 -4.22 -1.33 -23.09
N LYS A 360 -2.95 -0.86 -23.00
CA LYS A 360 -2.13 -0.51 -24.20
C LYS A 360 -1.53 -1.72 -24.92
N GLY A 361 -1.72 -2.92 -24.41
CA GLY A 361 -1.26 -4.18 -25.00
C GLY A 361 0.26 -4.33 -25.01
N LYS A 362 0.76 -5.20 -24.12
CA LYS A 362 2.14 -5.69 -24.07
C LYS A 362 2.11 -7.15 -23.62
N THR A 363 3.15 -7.89 -23.93
CA THR A 363 3.31 -9.29 -23.52
C THR A 363 4.69 -9.47 -22.91
N LEU A 364 4.73 -9.90 -21.65
CA LEU A 364 6.00 -10.16 -20.98
C LEU A 364 6.65 -11.44 -21.47
N TRP A 365 7.96 -11.39 -21.66
CA TRP A 365 8.79 -12.54 -21.97
C TRP A 365 10.13 -12.48 -21.22
N THR A 366 10.80 -13.60 -21.03
CA THR A 366 12.07 -13.68 -20.28
C THR A 366 13.06 -14.64 -20.91
N GLN A 367 14.32 -14.53 -20.52
CA GLN A 367 15.40 -15.48 -20.78
C GLN A 367 15.79 -16.30 -19.55
N ASN A 368 15.04 -16.20 -18.44
CA ASN A 368 15.34 -16.89 -17.16
C ASN A 368 14.96 -18.38 -17.18
N GLY A 369 14.57 -18.94 -18.35
CA GLY A 369 14.09 -20.32 -18.47
C GLY A 369 12.63 -20.47 -18.07
N ASP A 370 12.12 -21.71 -18.19
CA ASP A 370 10.70 -21.98 -17.96
C ASP A 370 10.35 -21.97 -16.46
N GLY A 371 11.23 -22.48 -15.59
CA GLY A 371 10.99 -22.62 -14.15
C GLY A 371 9.94 -23.66 -13.82
N GLU A 372 9.57 -23.73 -12.54
CA GLU A 372 8.49 -24.60 -12.08
C GLU A 372 7.13 -24.09 -12.56
N LYS A 373 6.14 -25.00 -12.65
CA LYS A 373 4.74 -24.64 -12.87
C LYS A 373 4.20 -23.86 -11.69
N VAL A 374 3.12 -23.11 -11.90
CA VAL A 374 2.42 -22.44 -10.81
C VAL A 374 1.65 -23.48 -9.99
N HIS A 375 1.94 -23.58 -8.71
CA HIS A 375 1.30 -24.52 -7.80
C HIS A 375 -0.05 -23.98 -7.33
N HIS A 376 -1.11 -24.79 -7.46
CA HIS A 376 -2.42 -24.48 -6.91
C HIS A 376 -2.83 -25.54 -5.90
N TYR A 377 -3.11 -25.11 -4.65
CA TYR A 377 -3.57 -25.98 -3.57
C TYR A 377 -5.01 -25.68 -3.15
N THR A 378 -5.87 -26.70 -3.17
CA THR A 378 -7.22 -26.61 -2.63
C THR A 378 -7.25 -27.13 -1.19
N ALA A 379 -7.33 -26.21 -0.22
CA ALA A 379 -7.43 -26.51 1.20
C ALA A 379 -8.86 -26.89 1.61
N SER A 380 -9.00 -27.64 2.69
CA SER A 380 -10.29 -27.91 3.33
C SER A 380 -10.84 -26.67 4.04
N ASN A 381 -9.96 -25.91 4.69
CA ASN A 381 -10.25 -24.66 5.41
C ASN A 381 -8.98 -23.80 5.53
N GLU A 382 -9.10 -22.62 6.17
CA GLU A 382 -8.00 -21.67 6.35
C GLU A 382 -6.86 -22.16 7.24
N GLN A 383 -7.10 -23.14 8.14
CA GLN A 383 -6.06 -23.73 8.97
C GLN A 383 -5.22 -24.75 8.20
N ASP A 384 -5.87 -25.55 7.35
CA ASP A 384 -5.22 -26.46 6.44
C ASP A 384 -4.36 -25.69 5.42
N GLU A 385 -4.88 -24.56 4.90
CA GLU A 385 -4.13 -23.63 4.06
C GLU A 385 -2.85 -23.16 4.77
N ALA A 386 -2.96 -22.69 6.02
CA ALA A 386 -1.81 -22.21 6.79
C ALA A 386 -0.79 -23.33 7.09
N SER A 387 -1.28 -24.57 7.34
CA SER A 387 -0.43 -25.75 7.55
C SER A 387 0.37 -26.07 6.30
N HIS A 388 -0.28 -26.08 5.15
CA HIS A 388 0.36 -26.38 3.86
C HIS A 388 1.45 -25.35 3.52
N LEU A 389 1.20 -24.07 3.75
CA LEU A 389 2.21 -23.01 3.58
C LEU A 389 3.45 -23.29 4.43
N ALA A 390 3.23 -23.63 5.72
CA ALA A 390 4.33 -23.93 6.63
C ALA A 390 5.16 -25.13 6.21
N ASP A 391 4.53 -26.14 5.61
CA ASP A 391 5.22 -27.33 5.09
C ASP A 391 6.14 -27.00 3.93
N ILE A 392 5.65 -26.25 2.95
CA ILE A 392 6.45 -25.79 1.80
C ILE A 392 7.61 -24.91 2.27
N ILE A 393 7.35 -23.95 3.17
CA ILE A 393 8.43 -23.12 3.75
C ILE A 393 9.48 -24.02 4.42
N GLY A 394 9.04 -25.08 5.15
CA GLY A 394 9.95 -26.03 5.76
C GLY A 394 10.76 -26.83 4.75
N GLU A 395 10.20 -27.17 3.59
CA GLU A 395 10.89 -27.81 2.48
C GLU A 395 11.96 -26.90 1.88
N HIS A 396 11.62 -25.66 1.57
CA HIS A 396 12.57 -24.67 1.06
C HIS A 396 13.71 -24.38 2.04
N LEU A 397 13.44 -24.32 3.36
CA LEU A 397 14.49 -24.14 4.36
C LEU A 397 15.46 -25.34 4.42
N ARG A 398 14.95 -26.57 4.19
CA ARG A 398 15.81 -27.77 4.09
C ARG A 398 16.69 -27.75 2.84
N GLU A 399 16.24 -27.10 1.78
CA GLU A 399 16.98 -26.91 0.53
C GLU A 399 17.95 -25.71 0.59
N GLY A 400 17.93 -24.94 1.67
CA GLY A 400 18.89 -23.85 1.93
C GLY A 400 18.35 -22.45 1.67
N ALA A 401 17.04 -22.28 1.44
CA ALA A 401 16.40 -20.97 1.39
C ALA A 401 16.33 -20.34 2.79
N HIS A 402 16.13 -19.03 2.85
CA HIS A 402 15.93 -18.27 4.08
C HIS A 402 14.45 -17.91 4.28
N LEU A 403 14.02 -17.66 5.53
CA LEU A 403 12.64 -17.22 5.81
C LEU A 403 12.30 -15.93 5.06
N ARG A 404 13.25 -14.99 4.96
CA ARG A 404 13.09 -13.73 4.23
C ARG A 404 12.84 -13.89 2.72
N ASP A 405 13.12 -15.06 2.16
CA ASP A 405 12.87 -15.36 0.73
C ASP A 405 11.39 -15.60 0.43
N HIS A 406 10.56 -15.73 1.47
CA HIS A 406 9.15 -16.10 1.38
C HIS A 406 8.24 -14.90 1.66
N ALA A 407 7.23 -14.71 0.81
CA ALA A 407 6.16 -13.74 1.02
C ALA A 407 4.78 -14.39 0.94
N VAL A 408 3.92 -14.08 1.91
CA VAL A 408 2.50 -14.46 1.92
C VAL A 408 1.67 -13.23 1.61
N LEU A 409 0.98 -13.26 0.49
CA LEU A 409 0.18 -12.16 -0.04
C LEU A 409 -1.32 -12.49 0.10
N TYR A 410 -2.07 -11.54 0.63
CA TYR A 410 -3.51 -11.66 0.81
C TYR A 410 -4.24 -10.41 0.34
N ARG A 411 -5.54 -10.57 -0.01
CA ARG A 411 -6.37 -9.46 -0.45
C ARG A 411 -6.79 -8.55 0.69
N MET A 412 -7.06 -9.12 1.87
CA MET A 412 -7.56 -8.42 3.06
C MET A 412 -6.75 -8.80 4.30
N ASN A 413 -6.49 -7.84 5.19
CA ASN A 413 -5.75 -8.09 6.44
C ASN A 413 -6.40 -9.17 7.33
N ALA A 414 -7.73 -9.33 7.26
CA ALA A 414 -8.42 -10.37 8.04
C ALA A 414 -7.95 -11.80 7.71
N GLN A 415 -7.35 -12.04 6.54
CA GLN A 415 -6.84 -13.35 6.12
C GLN A 415 -5.51 -13.71 6.81
N SER A 416 -4.79 -12.74 7.40
CA SER A 416 -3.52 -13.01 8.06
C SER A 416 -3.69 -13.80 9.36
N ASN A 417 -4.78 -13.62 10.08
CA ASN A 417 -4.97 -14.14 11.43
C ASN A 417 -4.82 -15.68 11.57
N PRO A 418 -5.42 -16.54 10.73
CA PRO A 418 -5.18 -17.99 10.78
C PRO A 418 -3.72 -18.35 10.55
N ILE A 419 -3.06 -17.66 9.61
CA ILE A 419 -1.66 -17.90 9.25
C ILE A 419 -0.73 -17.45 10.39
N GLU A 420 -0.97 -16.25 10.96
CA GLU A 420 -0.25 -15.75 12.14
C GLU A 420 -0.34 -16.71 13.31
N THR A 421 -1.58 -17.18 13.59
CA THR A 421 -1.85 -18.13 14.68
C THR A 421 -1.08 -19.43 14.44
N TYR A 422 -1.06 -19.96 13.22
CA TYR A 422 -0.33 -21.17 12.89
C TYR A 422 1.18 -20.97 12.99
N PHE A 423 1.72 -19.93 12.38
CA PHE A 423 3.16 -19.62 12.39
C PHE A 423 3.68 -19.39 13.82
N ALA A 424 2.93 -18.65 14.64
CA ALA A 424 3.30 -18.45 16.05
C ALA A 424 3.37 -19.78 16.83
N ARG A 425 2.43 -20.69 16.63
CA ARG A 425 2.42 -22.02 17.25
C ARG A 425 3.53 -22.93 16.73
N ALA A 426 3.80 -22.86 15.42
CA ALA A 426 4.87 -23.63 14.76
C ALA A 426 6.27 -23.04 15.04
N GLY A 427 6.37 -21.84 15.67
CA GLY A 427 7.65 -21.17 15.92
C GLY A 427 8.29 -20.57 14.68
N ILE A 428 7.52 -20.33 13.60
CA ILE A 428 8.00 -19.70 12.37
C ILE A 428 8.02 -18.19 12.54
N PRO A 429 9.18 -17.52 12.51
CA PRO A 429 9.25 -16.06 12.55
C PRO A 429 8.56 -15.44 11.33
N TYR A 430 7.68 -14.50 11.59
CA TYR A 430 6.99 -13.73 10.54
C TYR A 430 6.91 -12.25 10.91
N ARG A 431 6.66 -11.42 9.93
CA ARG A 431 6.36 -9.99 10.10
C ARG A 431 5.25 -9.56 9.16
N ILE A 432 4.43 -8.62 9.61
CA ILE A 432 3.33 -8.05 8.82
C ILE A 432 3.74 -6.66 8.35
N VAL A 433 3.71 -6.44 7.04
CA VAL A 433 3.90 -5.12 6.42
C VAL A 433 2.52 -4.48 6.24
N GLY A 434 2.37 -3.21 6.69
CA GLY A 434 1.08 -2.50 6.68
C GLY A 434 0.27 -2.70 7.97
N GLY A 435 0.93 -3.07 9.07
CA GLY A 435 0.36 -3.07 10.43
C GLY A 435 0.22 -1.64 10.99
N GLN A 436 0.00 -1.50 12.30
CA GLN A 436 -0.04 -0.18 12.93
C GLN A 436 1.32 0.50 12.81
N ARG A 437 1.35 1.64 12.09
CA ARG A 437 2.59 2.40 11.86
C ARG A 437 3.21 2.83 13.16
N PHE A 438 4.54 2.88 13.20
CA PHE A 438 5.30 3.39 14.36
C PHE A 438 4.84 4.80 14.75
N PHE A 439 4.74 5.70 13.77
CA PHE A 439 4.32 7.08 13.99
C PHE A 439 2.82 7.24 14.28
N ASP A 440 1.99 6.19 14.09
CA ASP A 440 0.57 6.18 14.45
C ASP A 440 0.32 5.71 15.90
N ARG A 441 1.36 5.21 16.59
CA ARG A 441 1.27 4.84 18.01
C ARG A 441 0.92 6.04 18.85
N LYS A 442 0.06 5.84 19.86
CA LYS A 442 -0.51 6.93 20.67
C LYS A 442 0.59 7.82 21.26
N GLU A 443 1.57 7.22 21.93
CA GLU A 443 2.67 7.92 22.60
C GLU A 443 3.54 8.73 21.62
N VAL A 444 3.80 8.19 20.43
CA VAL A 444 4.58 8.85 19.39
C VAL A 444 3.80 10.04 18.82
N LYS A 445 2.50 9.86 18.50
CA LYS A 445 1.61 10.94 18.04
C LYS A 445 1.44 12.04 19.09
N ASP A 446 1.38 11.69 20.37
CA ASP A 446 1.23 12.67 21.44
C ASP A 446 2.48 13.55 21.52
N ILE A 447 3.70 12.96 21.51
CA ILE A 447 4.94 13.74 21.50
C ILE A 447 5.10 14.56 20.21
N ASN A 448 4.83 13.98 19.04
CA ASN A 448 4.84 14.74 17.79
C ASN A 448 3.84 15.90 17.81
N SER A 449 2.72 15.78 18.53
CA SER A 449 1.76 16.88 18.69
C SER A 449 2.30 17.99 19.58
N TYR A 450 3.09 17.69 20.64
CA TYR A 450 3.84 18.70 21.38
C TYR A 450 4.82 19.46 20.47
N LEU A 451 5.63 18.71 19.71
CA LEU A 451 6.58 19.29 18.76
C LEU A 451 5.90 20.20 17.73
N ALA A 452 4.75 19.78 17.22
CA ALA A 452 4.01 20.52 16.21
C ALA A 452 3.38 21.82 16.76
N VAL A 453 2.86 21.82 18.01
CA VAL A 453 2.31 23.04 18.63
C VAL A 453 3.40 24.08 18.89
N ILE A 454 4.66 23.65 19.13
CA ILE A 454 5.79 24.55 19.25
C ILE A 454 6.12 25.22 17.91
N VAL A 455 6.07 24.48 16.79
CA VAL A 455 6.28 25.02 15.44
C VAL A 455 5.11 25.88 14.99
N ASN A 456 3.88 25.46 15.27
CA ASN A 456 2.66 26.17 14.88
C ASN A 456 1.71 26.37 16.07
N PRO A 457 1.80 27.49 16.78
CA PRO A 457 0.92 27.79 17.92
C PRO A 457 -0.57 27.94 17.58
N ARG A 458 -0.94 27.97 16.29
CA ARG A 458 -2.33 28.08 15.82
C ARG A 458 -3.00 26.72 15.60
N ASP A 459 -2.26 25.63 15.85
CA ASP A 459 -2.78 24.27 15.67
C ASP A 459 -3.61 23.81 16.87
N ASP A 460 -4.84 24.31 16.93
CA ASP A 460 -5.78 23.96 17.99
C ASP A 460 -6.15 22.47 18.02
N VAL A 461 -6.00 21.74 16.90
CA VAL A 461 -6.31 20.29 16.83
C VAL A 461 -5.28 19.49 17.62
N ARG A 462 -3.99 19.77 17.40
CA ARG A 462 -2.91 19.12 18.14
C ARG A 462 -2.82 19.62 19.59
N LEU A 463 -3.12 20.88 19.83
CA LEU A 463 -3.24 21.41 21.19
C LEU A 463 -4.31 20.68 22.00
N ARG A 464 -5.50 20.45 21.44
CA ARG A 464 -6.58 19.67 22.09
C ARG A 464 -6.15 18.24 22.42
N ARG A 465 -5.25 17.67 21.65
CA ARG A 465 -4.71 16.34 21.89
C ARG A 465 -3.83 16.27 23.13
N ILE A 466 -2.97 17.27 23.33
CA ILE A 466 -1.91 17.25 24.35
C ILE A 466 -2.25 17.99 25.64
N ILE A 467 -3.21 18.91 25.64
CA ILE A 467 -3.48 19.81 26.78
C ILE A 467 -3.79 19.07 28.09
N ASN A 468 -4.41 17.89 27.99
CA ASN A 468 -4.68 17.00 29.13
C ASN A 468 -4.02 15.60 29.01
N GLU A 469 -2.98 15.49 28.22
CA GLU A 469 -2.18 14.26 28.06
C GLU A 469 -0.70 14.58 28.28
N PRO A 470 -0.08 14.19 29.40
CA PRO A 470 -0.62 13.48 30.57
C PRO A 470 -1.78 14.23 31.30
N ALA A 471 -2.55 13.50 32.11
CA ALA A 471 -3.71 14.05 32.78
C ALA A 471 -3.36 15.22 33.71
N ARG A 472 -3.93 16.42 33.43
CA ARG A 472 -3.69 17.68 34.15
C ARG A 472 -4.93 18.26 34.83
N LYS A 473 -6.00 17.44 34.92
CA LYS A 473 -7.31 17.86 35.43
C LYS A 473 -7.99 18.96 34.59
N ILE A 474 -7.66 19.01 33.28
CA ILE A 474 -8.28 19.88 32.30
C ILE A 474 -9.34 19.03 31.57
N GLY A 475 -10.60 19.16 32.00
CA GLY A 475 -11.71 18.36 31.45
C GLY A 475 -12.17 18.84 30.08
N ALA A 476 -12.91 17.97 29.36
CA ALA A 476 -13.43 18.25 28.01
C ALA A 476 -14.27 19.55 27.95
N THR A 477 -15.10 19.80 28.96
CA THR A 477 -15.89 21.04 29.06
C THR A 477 -15.04 22.32 29.18
N THR A 478 -13.86 22.23 29.83
CA THR A 478 -12.91 23.36 29.89
C THR A 478 -12.27 23.59 28.52
N ILE A 479 -11.90 22.51 27.80
CA ILE A 479 -11.32 22.58 26.46
C ILE A 479 -12.33 23.15 25.47
N GLU A 480 -13.61 22.78 25.57
CA GLU A 480 -14.69 23.38 24.77
C GLU A 480 -14.84 24.87 25.02
N LYS A 481 -14.87 25.31 26.28
CA LYS A 481 -14.94 26.72 26.64
C LYS A 481 -13.75 27.54 26.08
N ILE A 482 -12.53 26.99 26.15
CA ILE A 482 -11.35 27.65 25.56
C ILE A 482 -11.56 27.79 24.05
N GLY A 483 -12.05 26.74 23.37
CA GLY A 483 -12.35 26.76 21.94
C GLY A 483 -13.42 27.83 21.58
N ASP A 484 -14.48 27.91 22.34
CA ASP A 484 -15.55 28.93 22.14
C ASP A 484 -15.02 30.36 22.32
N LEU A 485 -14.18 30.59 23.34
CA LEU A 485 -13.53 31.87 23.57
C LEU A 485 -12.55 32.24 22.48
N ALA A 486 -11.77 31.27 22.01
CA ALA A 486 -10.84 31.43 20.89
C ALA A 486 -11.60 31.77 19.59
N ALA A 487 -12.71 31.09 19.34
CA ALA A 487 -13.56 31.39 18.19
C ALA A 487 -14.20 32.77 18.27
N LYS A 488 -14.73 33.17 19.45
CA LYS A 488 -15.35 34.47 19.69
C LYS A 488 -14.36 35.62 19.51
N ASN A 489 -13.13 35.46 19.99
CA ASN A 489 -12.10 36.49 19.92
C ASN A 489 -11.28 36.46 18.61
N GLY A 490 -11.43 35.40 17.78
CA GLY A 490 -10.69 35.27 16.53
C GLY A 490 -9.21 34.87 16.70
N VAL A 491 -8.81 34.39 17.89
CA VAL A 491 -7.43 34.03 18.26
C VAL A 491 -7.26 32.52 18.45
N PRO A 492 -6.02 31.97 18.45
CA PRO A 492 -5.76 30.57 18.78
C PRO A 492 -6.14 30.25 20.24
N MET A 493 -6.46 28.96 20.50
CA MET A 493 -6.74 28.49 21.86
C MET A 493 -5.57 28.72 22.82
N LEU A 494 -4.33 28.59 22.33
CA LEU A 494 -3.13 28.81 23.13
C LEU A 494 -3.01 30.23 23.66
N GLU A 495 -3.45 31.23 22.91
CA GLU A 495 -3.50 32.65 23.35
C GLU A 495 -4.51 32.84 24.48
N ILE A 496 -5.69 32.23 24.41
CA ILE A 496 -6.68 32.23 25.51
C ILE A 496 -6.06 31.58 26.76
N ILE A 497 -5.30 30.51 26.63
CA ILE A 497 -4.64 29.85 27.76
C ILE A 497 -3.56 30.73 28.37
N GLY A 498 -2.80 31.45 27.57
CA GLY A 498 -1.78 32.39 28.00
C GLY A 498 -2.35 33.55 28.83
N HIS A 499 -3.59 33.94 28.56
CA HIS A 499 -4.31 35.03 29.23
C HIS A 499 -5.49 34.50 30.07
N VAL A 500 -5.41 33.29 30.59
CA VAL A 500 -6.52 32.58 31.22
C VAL A 500 -7.20 33.34 32.34
N ARG A 501 -6.46 34.21 33.08
CA ARG A 501 -7.02 35.01 34.20
C ARG A 501 -7.93 36.12 33.74
N GLU A 502 -7.89 36.53 32.50
CA GLU A 502 -8.76 37.57 31.93
C GLU A 502 -10.16 37.02 31.63
N TYR A 503 -10.34 35.69 31.61
CA TYR A 503 -11.59 35.00 31.29
C TYR A 503 -12.29 34.43 32.52
N PRO A 504 -13.37 35.04 33.03
CA PRO A 504 -14.11 34.56 34.21
C PRO A 504 -14.60 33.12 34.09
N GLU A 505 -14.94 32.64 32.87
CA GLU A 505 -15.46 31.29 32.57
C GLU A 505 -14.42 30.21 32.82
N LEU A 506 -13.12 30.56 32.85
CA LEU A 506 -11.98 29.66 33.01
C LEU A 506 -11.35 29.70 34.39
N GLN A 507 -11.78 30.54 35.29
CA GLN A 507 -11.17 30.76 36.61
C GLN A 507 -11.00 29.48 37.44
N ARG A 508 -11.96 28.54 37.37
CA ARG A 508 -11.86 27.24 38.07
C ARG A 508 -10.74 26.34 37.55
N ALA A 509 -10.37 26.51 36.29
CA ALA A 509 -9.32 25.75 35.60
C ALA A 509 -8.04 26.56 35.39
N ALA A 510 -7.95 27.80 35.91
CA ALA A 510 -6.83 28.68 35.62
C ALA A 510 -5.47 28.08 36.03
N ALA A 511 -5.34 27.56 37.22
CA ALA A 511 -4.06 27.00 37.71
C ALA A 511 -3.52 25.83 36.88
N PRO A 512 -4.32 24.79 36.51
CA PRO A 512 -3.85 23.76 35.61
C PRO A 512 -3.53 24.28 34.21
N LEU A 513 -4.25 25.28 33.68
CA LEU A 513 -3.97 25.86 32.37
C LEU A 513 -2.70 26.70 32.37
N GLU A 514 -2.47 27.51 33.42
CA GLU A 514 -1.21 28.24 33.61
C GLU A 514 -0.01 27.30 33.66
N LYS A 515 -0.12 26.21 34.44
CA LYS A 515 0.96 25.20 34.51
C LYS A 515 1.23 24.54 33.15
N PHE A 516 0.20 24.28 32.36
CA PHE A 516 0.41 23.79 31.00
C PHE A 516 1.10 24.83 30.12
N TYR A 517 0.72 26.09 30.21
CA TYR A 517 1.31 27.20 29.45
C TYR A 517 2.77 27.48 29.86
N GLU A 518 3.10 27.32 31.13
CA GLU A 518 4.48 27.38 31.63
C GLU A 518 5.35 26.28 31.01
N ILE A 519 4.87 25.03 30.97
CA ILE A 519 5.55 23.91 30.30
C ILE A 519 5.73 24.23 28.80
N TYR A 520 4.70 24.72 28.14
CA TYR A 520 4.77 25.10 26.72
C TYR A 520 5.84 26.15 26.48
N ARG A 521 5.91 27.22 27.31
CA ARG A 521 6.92 28.27 27.19
C ARG A 521 8.34 27.73 27.43
N GLU A 522 8.51 26.93 28.47
CA GLU A 522 9.79 26.27 28.72
C GLU A 522 10.27 25.44 27.53
N LEU A 523 9.37 24.69 26.90
CA LEU A 523 9.69 23.90 25.70
C LEU A 523 10.03 24.80 24.50
N CYS A 524 9.36 25.92 24.32
CA CYS A 524 9.73 26.89 23.30
C CYS A 524 11.14 27.46 23.50
N ASP A 525 11.51 27.79 24.74
CA ASP A 525 12.85 28.29 25.07
C ASP A 525 13.93 27.20 24.81
N LEU A 526 13.62 25.93 25.17
CA LEU A 526 14.51 24.81 24.92
C LEU A 526 14.65 24.48 23.42
N SER A 527 13.62 24.68 22.62
CA SER A 527 13.65 24.41 21.18
C SER A 527 14.64 25.29 20.41
N VAL A 528 15.02 26.42 20.98
CA VAL A 528 15.99 27.38 20.40
C VAL A 528 17.41 27.11 20.93
N THR A 529 17.53 26.50 22.11
CA THR A 529 18.82 26.39 22.83
C THR A 529 19.46 25.00 22.73
N LEU A 530 18.67 23.95 22.51
CA LEU A 530 19.17 22.57 22.48
C LEU A 530 19.26 22.02 21.05
N PRO A 531 20.18 21.10 20.79
CA PRO A 531 20.14 20.27 19.59
C PRO A 531 18.79 19.52 19.48
N LEU A 532 18.33 19.27 18.26
CA LEU A 532 16.97 18.77 17.99
C LEU A 532 16.68 17.42 18.65
N ASP A 533 17.63 16.51 18.68
CA ASP A 533 17.51 15.20 19.31
C ASP A 533 17.46 15.29 20.84
N GLU A 534 18.28 16.14 21.45
CA GLU A 534 18.24 16.44 22.90
C GLU A 534 16.91 17.12 23.26
N PHE A 535 16.47 18.08 22.45
CA PHE A 535 15.19 18.77 22.62
C PHE A 535 14.00 17.78 22.62
N ALA A 536 13.96 16.83 21.66
CA ALA A 536 12.90 15.81 21.62
C ALA A 536 12.88 14.98 22.93
N GLY A 537 14.04 14.65 23.49
CA GLY A 537 14.16 13.97 24.78
C GLY A 537 13.62 14.82 25.95
N GLU A 538 13.90 16.10 25.95
CA GLU A 538 13.39 17.03 26.98
C GLU A 538 11.87 17.24 26.85
N VAL A 539 11.29 17.24 25.66
CA VAL A 539 9.82 17.25 25.48
C VAL A 539 9.17 16.06 26.19
N VAL A 540 9.73 14.85 26.05
CA VAL A 540 9.20 13.64 26.72
C VAL A 540 9.24 13.78 28.26
N LYS A 541 10.31 14.37 28.81
CA LYS A 541 10.50 14.55 30.27
C LYS A 541 9.64 15.69 30.80
N LYS A 542 9.77 16.89 30.22
CA LYS A 542 9.14 18.12 30.71
C LYS A 542 7.61 18.13 30.56
N SER A 543 7.08 17.50 29.52
CA SER A 543 5.64 17.30 29.39
C SER A 543 5.04 16.42 30.50
N GLY A 544 5.88 15.68 31.23
CA GLY A 544 5.48 14.70 32.25
C GLY A 544 5.09 13.34 31.66
N TYR A 545 5.30 13.14 30.35
CA TYR A 545 4.90 11.91 29.64
C TYR A 545 5.73 10.70 30.13
N GLU A 546 7.04 10.89 30.31
CA GLU A 546 7.93 9.87 30.86
C GLU A 546 7.49 9.40 32.25
N ALA A 547 7.17 10.34 33.14
CA ALA A 547 6.71 10.02 34.49
C ALA A 547 5.38 9.26 34.49
N MET A 548 4.47 9.64 33.59
CA MET A 548 3.19 8.92 33.40
C MET A 548 3.41 7.48 32.97
N LEU A 549 4.28 7.25 31.97
CA LEU A 549 4.57 5.91 31.46
C LEU A 549 5.29 5.04 32.49
N LYS A 550 6.26 5.58 33.23
CA LYS A 550 6.93 4.86 34.32
C LYS A 550 5.97 4.36 35.38
N ALA A 551 4.87 5.09 35.62
CA ALA A 551 3.83 4.68 36.56
C ALA A 551 2.97 3.49 36.05
N GLN A 552 2.96 3.21 34.74
CA GLN A 552 2.19 2.13 34.09
C GLN A 552 2.92 0.77 34.09
N LYS A 553 4.11 0.65 34.71
CA LYS A 553 4.91 -0.59 34.82
C LYS A 553 5.24 -1.20 33.45
N GLU A 554 4.94 -2.53 33.23
CA GLU A 554 5.34 -3.25 32.01
C GLU A 554 4.74 -2.67 30.73
N GLU A 555 3.46 -2.27 30.74
CA GLU A 555 2.82 -1.65 29.56
C GLU A 555 3.44 -0.30 29.24
N GLY A 556 3.83 0.47 30.27
CA GLY A 556 4.53 1.74 30.12
C GLY A 556 5.96 1.57 29.61
N GLN A 557 6.62 0.47 29.93
CA GLN A 557 7.99 0.21 29.48
C GLN A 557 8.09 0.11 27.94
N THR A 558 7.22 -0.66 27.29
CA THR A 558 7.17 -0.77 25.84
C THR A 558 6.93 0.59 25.17
N ARG A 559 6.07 1.42 25.76
CA ARG A 559 5.80 2.77 25.26
C ARG A 559 7.00 3.71 25.43
N LEU A 560 7.76 3.56 26.52
CA LEU A 560 9.03 4.29 26.73
C LEU A 560 10.08 3.89 25.69
N GLU A 561 10.17 2.61 25.37
CA GLU A 561 11.04 2.12 24.27
C GLU A 561 10.66 2.71 22.92
N ASN A 562 9.36 2.81 22.63
CA ASN A 562 8.86 3.50 21.43
C ASN A 562 9.29 4.99 21.41
N LEU A 563 9.21 5.69 22.54
CA LEU A 563 9.67 7.09 22.60
C LEU A 563 11.21 7.20 22.49
N GLY A 564 11.96 6.23 23.01
CA GLY A 564 13.40 6.12 22.77
C GLY A 564 13.73 5.95 21.29
N GLN A 565 12.94 5.15 20.57
CA GLN A 565 13.07 4.99 19.13
C GLN A 565 12.67 6.24 18.35
N LEU A 566 11.67 7.00 18.80
CA LEU A 566 11.34 8.31 18.23
C LEU A 566 12.55 9.28 18.35
N ILE A 567 13.19 9.36 19.51
CA ILE A 567 14.38 10.21 19.71
C ILE A 567 15.52 9.75 18.79
N SER A 568 15.72 8.44 18.63
CA SER A 568 16.68 7.89 17.66
C SER A 568 16.37 8.28 16.22
N SER A 569 15.08 8.30 15.84
CA SER A 569 14.66 8.76 14.50
C SER A 569 14.97 10.27 14.31
N VAL A 570 14.76 11.10 15.33
CA VAL A 570 15.14 12.53 15.30
C VAL A 570 16.65 12.68 15.11
N LYS A 571 17.48 11.89 15.83
CA LYS A 571 18.92 11.91 15.68
C LYS A 571 19.36 11.49 14.27
N THR A 572 18.79 10.42 13.73
CA THR A 572 19.07 10.00 12.35
C THR A 572 18.73 11.09 11.34
N TYR A 573 17.60 11.78 11.52
CA TYR A 573 17.23 12.93 10.71
C TYR A 573 18.27 14.05 10.78
N VAL A 574 18.77 14.38 11.98
CA VAL A 574 19.82 15.40 12.19
C VAL A 574 21.12 14.97 11.51
N ASP A 575 21.54 13.71 11.67
CA ASP A 575 22.77 13.18 11.07
C ASP A 575 22.70 13.21 9.52
N GLN A 576 21.51 13.03 8.94
CA GLN A 576 21.29 13.05 7.48
C GLN A 576 21.22 14.46 6.89
N ASN A 577 20.69 15.44 7.64
CA ASN A 577 20.44 16.79 7.14
C ASN A 577 21.43 17.83 7.65
N GLY A 578 22.27 17.49 8.65
CA GLY A 578 23.32 18.37 9.18
C GLY A 578 22.78 19.72 9.65
N GLU A 579 23.39 20.82 9.17
CA GLU A 579 23.02 22.19 9.51
C GLU A 579 21.60 22.60 9.01
N ASP A 580 21.07 21.89 8.01
CA ASP A 580 19.72 22.14 7.48
C ASP A 580 18.60 21.44 8.28
N ALA A 581 18.95 20.67 9.30
CA ALA A 581 18.00 19.96 10.15
C ALA A 581 17.16 20.94 10.98
N THR A 582 15.85 20.91 10.78
CA THR A 582 14.90 21.74 11.53
C THR A 582 13.76 20.89 12.10
N LEU A 583 13.16 21.37 13.20
CA LEU A 583 12.01 20.70 13.81
C LEU A 583 10.83 20.61 12.83
N ALA A 584 10.57 21.66 12.05
CA ALA A 584 9.53 21.64 11.03
C ALA A 584 9.81 20.60 9.94
N GLY A 585 11.07 20.49 9.48
CA GLY A 585 11.50 19.51 8.50
C GLY A 585 11.38 18.07 9.01
N PHE A 586 11.72 17.80 10.27
CA PHE A 586 11.49 16.49 10.89
C PHE A 586 10.00 16.10 10.89
N LEU A 587 9.13 17.02 11.29
CA LEU A 587 7.68 16.77 11.30
C LEU A 587 7.10 16.55 9.89
N GLU A 588 7.67 17.19 8.88
CA GLU A 588 7.34 16.96 7.46
C GLU A 588 7.75 15.55 7.03
N GLU A 589 8.98 15.15 7.37
CA GLU A 589 9.48 13.80 7.05
C GLU A 589 8.59 12.73 7.68
N VAL A 590 8.28 12.87 8.98
CA VAL A 590 7.36 11.97 9.70
C VAL A 590 6.00 11.90 9.04
N ALA A 591 5.44 13.03 8.60
CA ALA A 591 4.15 13.07 7.92
C ALA A 591 4.17 12.35 6.57
N LEU A 592 5.32 12.30 5.90
CA LEU A 592 5.49 11.73 4.55
C LEU A 592 5.97 10.27 4.56
N ILE A 593 6.31 9.68 5.72
CA ILE A 593 6.74 8.27 5.83
C ILE A 593 5.58 7.32 5.53
N SER A 594 5.85 6.31 4.71
CA SER A 594 4.96 5.19 4.39
C SER A 594 5.38 3.89 5.08
N ASP A 595 4.46 2.90 5.15
CA ASP A 595 4.77 1.58 5.73
C ASP A 595 5.91 0.85 5.01
N LEU A 596 6.04 1.10 3.69
CA LEU A 596 7.10 0.51 2.88
C LEU A 596 8.47 1.11 3.18
N ASP A 597 8.53 2.35 3.67
CA ASP A 597 9.79 3.02 4.00
C ASP A 597 10.45 2.39 5.26
N SER A 598 9.65 1.79 6.14
CA SER A 598 10.12 1.10 7.35
C SER A 598 10.42 -0.40 7.15
N TYR A 599 10.27 -0.92 5.92
CA TYR A 599 10.43 -2.32 5.62
C TYR A 599 11.93 -2.72 5.57
N ASP A 600 12.37 -3.48 6.56
CA ASP A 600 13.72 -4.09 6.61
C ASP A 600 13.74 -5.40 5.81
N GLN A 601 14.44 -5.43 4.68
CA GLN A 601 14.56 -6.61 3.81
C GLN A 601 15.49 -7.68 4.36
N ASP A 602 16.37 -7.35 5.28
CA ASP A 602 17.44 -8.25 5.77
C ASP A 602 17.02 -9.10 6.97
N ALA A 603 15.91 -8.75 7.63
CA ALA A 603 15.41 -9.54 8.76
C ALA A 603 14.93 -10.92 8.29
N ASP A 604 15.50 -12.02 8.85
CA ASP A 604 15.18 -13.38 8.48
C ASP A 604 13.83 -13.83 9.07
N SER A 605 12.75 -13.44 8.42
CA SER A 605 11.37 -13.76 8.76
C SER A 605 10.48 -13.81 7.52
N VAL A 606 9.44 -14.64 7.54
CA VAL A 606 8.44 -14.68 6.47
C VAL A 606 7.70 -13.35 6.41
N THR A 607 7.63 -12.77 5.23
CA THR A 607 6.96 -11.48 5.04
C THR A 607 5.48 -11.70 4.70
N MET A 608 4.58 -11.09 5.46
CA MET A 608 3.14 -11.17 5.26
C MET A 608 2.58 -9.78 4.96
N MET A 609 1.80 -9.63 3.89
CA MET A 609 1.25 -8.33 3.50
C MET A 609 0.05 -8.45 2.56
N THR A 610 -0.67 -7.33 2.41
CA THR A 610 -1.67 -7.26 1.33
C THR A 610 -0.98 -7.22 -0.03
N ILE A 611 -1.67 -7.69 -1.08
CA ILE A 611 -1.18 -7.62 -2.46
C ILE A 611 -0.86 -6.17 -2.86
N HIS A 612 -1.64 -5.20 -2.39
CA HIS A 612 -1.39 -3.78 -2.64
C HIS A 612 -0.04 -3.31 -2.05
N SER A 613 0.29 -3.77 -0.85
CA SER A 613 1.57 -3.45 -0.19
C SER A 613 2.77 -4.15 -0.86
N ALA A 614 2.53 -5.24 -1.60
CA ALA A 614 3.57 -5.96 -2.32
C ALA A 614 4.00 -5.29 -3.63
N LYS A 615 3.27 -4.24 -4.08
CA LYS A 615 3.67 -3.49 -5.28
C LYS A 615 5.05 -2.86 -5.07
N GLY A 616 5.94 -3.04 -6.07
CA GLY A 616 7.34 -2.59 -6.00
C GLY A 616 8.30 -3.59 -5.35
N LEU A 617 7.80 -4.58 -4.61
CA LEU A 617 8.61 -5.64 -4.00
C LEU A 617 8.71 -6.89 -4.88
N GLU A 618 9.63 -7.81 -4.52
CA GLU A 618 9.84 -9.06 -5.25
C GLU A 618 10.52 -10.10 -4.35
N PHE A 619 10.08 -11.35 -4.44
CA PHE A 619 10.53 -12.44 -3.58
C PHE A 619 10.83 -13.70 -4.39
N PRO A 620 11.80 -14.54 -3.97
CA PRO A 620 12.02 -15.84 -4.59
C PRO A 620 10.76 -16.71 -4.59
N TYR A 621 10.04 -16.80 -3.46
CA TYR A 621 8.89 -17.65 -3.23
C TYR A 621 7.69 -16.79 -2.80
N VAL A 622 6.59 -16.88 -3.53
CA VAL A 622 5.37 -16.10 -3.26
C VAL A 622 4.17 -17.01 -3.08
N PHE A 623 3.45 -16.82 -1.98
CA PHE A 623 2.18 -17.49 -1.68
C PHE A 623 1.06 -16.46 -1.81
N VAL A 624 0.06 -16.73 -2.63
CA VAL A 624 -1.17 -15.91 -2.75
C VAL A 624 -2.32 -16.72 -2.18
N VAL A 625 -2.81 -16.31 -1.03
CA VAL A 625 -3.81 -17.06 -0.27
C VAL A 625 -5.22 -16.53 -0.45
N GLY A 626 -6.21 -17.41 -0.34
CA GLY A 626 -7.61 -17.04 -0.43
C GLY A 626 -8.07 -16.70 -1.84
N MET A 627 -7.60 -17.45 -2.83
CA MET A 627 -8.04 -17.35 -4.23
C MET A 627 -9.46 -17.91 -4.38
N GLU A 628 -10.44 -17.13 -3.90
CA GLU A 628 -11.86 -17.49 -3.85
C GLU A 628 -12.72 -16.32 -4.27
N ASP A 629 -13.73 -16.55 -5.11
CA ASP A 629 -14.72 -15.52 -5.48
C ASP A 629 -15.44 -14.99 -4.24
N GLY A 630 -15.48 -13.66 -4.08
CA GLY A 630 -15.98 -13.01 -2.87
C GLY A 630 -14.90 -12.68 -1.83
N VAL A 631 -13.67 -13.22 -2.01
CA VAL A 631 -12.45 -12.85 -1.28
C VAL A 631 -11.47 -12.17 -2.23
N PHE A 632 -11.09 -12.88 -3.29
CA PHE A 632 -10.24 -12.38 -4.37
C PHE A 632 -10.61 -13.07 -5.70
N PRO A 633 -11.38 -12.37 -6.58
CA PRO A 633 -11.87 -10.99 -6.49
C PRO A 633 -12.90 -10.78 -5.38
N GLY A 634 -12.96 -9.53 -4.87
CA GLY A 634 -13.93 -9.13 -3.86
C GLY A 634 -15.38 -9.14 -4.38
N ASP A 635 -16.37 -9.33 -3.48
CA ASP A 635 -17.80 -9.43 -3.85
C ASP A 635 -18.28 -8.25 -4.72
N MET A 636 -17.86 -7.01 -4.40
CA MET A 636 -18.31 -5.81 -5.11
C MET A 636 -17.79 -5.72 -6.55
N ALA A 637 -16.59 -6.22 -6.80
CA ALA A 637 -15.99 -6.19 -8.13
C ALA A 637 -16.74 -7.04 -9.16
N ARG A 638 -17.43 -8.07 -8.70
CA ARG A 638 -18.20 -8.99 -9.57
C ARG A 638 -19.39 -8.34 -10.26
N TYR A 639 -19.83 -7.17 -9.80
CA TYR A 639 -20.97 -6.42 -10.35
C TYR A 639 -20.54 -5.24 -11.23
N ASN A 640 -19.24 -4.96 -11.34
CA ASN A 640 -18.70 -3.84 -12.10
C ASN A 640 -17.47 -4.30 -12.88
N GLU A 641 -17.52 -4.19 -14.20
CA GLU A 641 -16.44 -4.63 -15.10
C GLU A 641 -15.13 -3.86 -14.86
N GLU A 642 -15.21 -2.55 -14.61
CA GLU A 642 -14.02 -1.75 -14.31
C GLU A 642 -13.33 -2.17 -12.99
N ASP A 643 -14.12 -2.51 -11.97
CA ASP A 643 -13.59 -2.96 -10.68
C ASP A 643 -13.06 -4.40 -10.80
N MET A 644 -13.67 -5.24 -11.65
CA MET A 644 -13.13 -6.57 -11.97
C MET A 644 -11.79 -6.47 -12.72
N GLU A 645 -11.66 -5.52 -13.64
CA GLU A 645 -10.39 -5.26 -14.31
C GLU A 645 -9.30 -4.79 -13.33
N GLU A 646 -9.65 -3.98 -12.31
CA GLU A 646 -8.71 -3.57 -11.27
C GLU A 646 -8.28 -4.75 -10.38
N GLU A 647 -9.23 -5.61 -9.95
CA GLU A 647 -8.91 -6.84 -9.21
C GLU A 647 -8.04 -7.79 -10.05
N ARG A 648 -8.26 -7.85 -11.37
CA ARG A 648 -7.40 -8.65 -12.27
C ARG A 648 -5.98 -8.07 -12.41
N ARG A 649 -5.83 -6.73 -12.44
CA ARG A 649 -4.51 -6.08 -12.34
C ARG A 649 -3.85 -6.37 -11.00
N LEU A 650 -4.63 -6.43 -9.92
CA LEU A 650 -4.13 -6.82 -8.61
C LEU A 650 -3.63 -8.27 -8.60
N CYS A 651 -4.33 -9.20 -9.27
CA CYS A 651 -3.89 -10.58 -9.46
C CYS A 651 -2.60 -10.64 -10.29
N TYR A 652 -2.52 -9.90 -11.38
CA TYR A 652 -1.29 -9.76 -12.17
C TYR A 652 -0.13 -9.21 -11.34
N VAL A 653 -0.38 -8.22 -10.46
CA VAL A 653 0.64 -7.74 -9.53
C VAL A 653 1.09 -8.85 -8.60
N ALA A 654 0.18 -9.62 -7.98
CA ALA A 654 0.52 -10.71 -7.07
C ALA A 654 1.41 -11.77 -7.75
N ILE A 655 1.02 -12.25 -8.93
CA ILE A 655 1.76 -13.24 -9.71
C ILE A 655 3.17 -12.73 -10.04
N THR A 656 3.28 -11.49 -10.50
CA THR A 656 4.57 -10.90 -10.93
C THR A 656 5.50 -10.51 -9.77
N ARG A 657 5.13 -10.78 -8.51
CA ARG A 657 6.06 -10.62 -7.36
C ARG A 657 7.01 -11.80 -7.23
N ALA A 658 6.65 -12.97 -7.77
CA ALA A 658 7.45 -14.18 -7.71
C ALA A 658 8.64 -14.14 -8.68
N LYS A 659 9.81 -14.58 -8.19
CA LYS A 659 11.03 -14.75 -9.01
C LYS A 659 11.18 -16.19 -9.47
N LYS A 660 11.08 -17.15 -8.54
CA LYS A 660 11.35 -18.57 -8.78
C LYS A 660 10.08 -19.38 -8.81
N GLU A 661 9.26 -19.31 -7.75
CA GLU A 661 8.09 -20.15 -7.58
C GLU A 661 6.90 -19.35 -7.07
N LEU A 662 5.73 -19.75 -7.54
CA LEU A 662 4.44 -19.15 -7.20
C LEU A 662 3.48 -20.22 -6.71
N TYR A 663 2.91 -20.00 -5.53
CA TYR A 663 1.92 -20.85 -4.88
C TYR A 663 0.61 -20.08 -4.73
N LEU A 664 -0.45 -20.61 -5.29
CA LEU A 664 -1.80 -20.11 -5.19
C LEU A 664 -2.62 -21.06 -4.29
N SER A 665 -3.43 -20.56 -3.38
CA SER A 665 -4.27 -21.42 -2.56
C SER A 665 -5.71 -20.90 -2.44
N SER A 666 -6.65 -21.85 -2.39
CA SER A 666 -8.06 -21.62 -2.17
C SER A 666 -8.59 -22.59 -1.12
N SER A 667 -9.60 -22.19 -0.32
CA SER A 667 -10.20 -23.05 0.70
C SER A 667 -11.66 -23.34 0.37
N ARG A 668 -12.11 -24.58 0.60
CA ARG A 668 -13.55 -24.96 0.45
C ARG A 668 -14.46 -24.30 1.45
N SER A 669 -13.93 -23.95 2.64
CA SER A 669 -14.64 -23.18 3.64
C SER A 669 -13.68 -22.26 4.35
N ARG A 670 -14.08 -21.03 4.61
CA ARG A 670 -13.27 -20.00 5.26
C ARG A 670 -14.08 -19.21 6.27
N LEU A 671 -13.55 -19.04 7.47
CA LEU A 671 -14.14 -18.20 8.51
C LEU A 671 -13.64 -16.77 8.33
N ILE A 672 -14.51 -15.86 7.87
CA ILE A 672 -14.22 -14.44 7.72
C ILE A 672 -15.30 -13.63 8.45
N PHE A 673 -14.90 -12.66 9.27
CA PHE A 673 -15.78 -11.79 10.06
C PHE A 673 -16.82 -12.55 10.90
N GLY A 674 -16.42 -13.69 11.48
CA GLY A 674 -17.27 -14.52 12.31
C GLY A 674 -18.30 -15.39 11.56
N GLN A 675 -18.22 -15.43 10.22
CA GLN A 675 -19.10 -16.25 9.39
C GLN A 675 -18.28 -17.24 8.55
N THR A 676 -18.65 -18.51 8.60
CA THR A 676 -18.07 -19.51 7.71
C THR A 676 -18.72 -19.40 6.33
N ARG A 677 -17.92 -19.07 5.33
CA ARG A 677 -18.34 -18.98 3.93
C ARG A 677 -17.77 -20.16 3.14
N ARG A 678 -18.50 -20.57 2.10
CA ARG A 678 -18.08 -21.57 1.11
C ARG A 678 -18.13 -20.89 -0.23
N ASN A 679 -17.01 -20.33 -0.62
CA ASN A 679 -16.88 -19.64 -1.89
C ASN A 679 -16.38 -20.60 -2.98
N PRO A 680 -16.73 -20.41 -4.25
CA PRO A 680 -16.08 -21.11 -5.35
C PRO A 680 -14.63 -20.64 -5.48
N PRO A 681 -13.75 -21.45 -6.09
CA PRO A 681 -12.41 -21.01 -6.46
C PRO A 681 -12.47 -19.72 -7.29
N SER A 682 -11.44 -18.89 -7.16
CA SER A 682 -11.35 -17.61 -7.84
C SER A 682 -11.51 -17.74 -9.36
N THR A 683 -12.29 -16.85 -9.96
CA THR A 683 -12.38 -16.72 -11.42
C THR A 683 -11.00 -16.58 -12.06
N PHE A 684 -10.03 -15.93 -11.38
CA PHE A 684 -8.66 -15.74 -11.89
C PHE A 684 -7.89 -17.06 -12.05
N LEU A 685 -8.17 -18.09 -11.26
CA LEU A 685 -7.58 -19.41 -11.43
C LEU A 685 -8.00 -20.03 -12.76
N SER A 686 -9.26 -19.86 -13.16
CA SER A 686 -9.77 -20.35 -14.45
C SER A 686 -9.25 -19.55 -15.66
N GLU A 687 -8.69 -18.37 -15.44
CA GLU A 687 -8.07 -17.54 -16.48
C GLU A 687 -6.61 -17.89 -16.75
N ILE A 688 -5.96 -18.65 -15.87
CA ILE A 688 -4.63 -19.21 -16.08
C ILE A 688 -4.75 -20.42 -17.02
N ASP A 689 -3.79 -20.54 -17.95
CA ASP A 689 -3.74 -21.70 -18.83
C ASP A 689 -3.53 -22.98 -17.98
N PRO A 690 -4.37 -24.00 -18.08
CA PRO A 690 -4.25 -25.23 -17.29
C PRO A 690 -2.90 -25.94 -17.42
N ASP A 691 -2.24 -25.82 -18.58
CA ASP A 691 -0.92 -26.41 -18.80
C ASP A 691 0.18 -25.80 -17.93
N LEU A 692 -0.05 -24.61 -17.37
CA LEU A 692 0.86 -23.89 -16.48
C LEU A 692 0.63 -24.23 -15.00
N LEU A 693 -0.48 -24.90 -14.67
CA LEU A 693 -0.86 -25.22 -13.29
C LEU A 693 -0.38 -26.63 -12.88
N ASP A 694 0.05 -26.74 -11.63
CA ASP A 694 0.22 -27.99 -10.90
C ASP A 694 -0.79 -28.01 -9.76
N GLU A 695 -1.87 -28.80 -9.91
CA GLU A 695 -3.01 -28.77 -8.99
C GLU A 695 -2.91 -29.89 -7.96
N THR A 696 -3.01 -29.51 -6.69
CA THR A 696 -3.03 -30.40 -5.54
C THR A 696 -4.19 -30.06 -4.60
N GLN A 697 -4.58 -30.98 -3.74
CA GLN A 697 -5.67 -30.77 -2.78
C GLN A 697 -5.40 -31.45 -1.44
N SER A 698 -6.07 -30.93 -0.41
CA SER A 698 -6.03 -31.48 0.94
C SER A 698 -6.38 -32.99 0.94
N PRO A 699 -5.62 -33.82 1.69
CA PRO A 699 -5.95 -35.24 1.88
C PRO A 699 -7.38 -35.47 2.43
N GLU A 700 -7.89 -34.53 3.24
CA GLU A 700 -9.25 -34.58 3.77
C GLU A 700 -10.30 -34.51 2.66
N LEU A 701 -10.02 -33.78 1.60
CA LEU A 701 -10.90 -33.63 0.44
C LEU A 701 -10.81 -34.85 -0.49
N ALA A 702 -9.63 -35.46 -0.61
CA ALA A 702 -9.43 -36.67 -1.39
C ALA A 702 -10.20 -37.88 -0.82
N CYS A 703 -10.31 -37.96 0.52
CA CYS A 703 -11.05 -39.00 1.19
C CYS A 703 -12.58 -38.79 1.12
N SER A 704 -13.09 -37.58 0.95
CA SER A 704 -14.53 -37.28 0.86
C SER A 704 -15.14 -37.46 -0.54
N GLY A 705 -14.32 -37.67 -1.57
CA GLY A 705 -14.72 -37.88 -2.98
C GLY A 705 -15.02 -39.36 -3.32
N GLY A 706 -14.84 -40.30 -2.40
CA GLY A 706 -15.23 -41.70 -2.51
C GLY A 706 -16.72 -41.88 -2.32
N GLY A 707 -17.47 -41.89 -3.39
CA GLY A 707 -18.82 -42.29 -3.69
C GLY A 707 -19.78 -42.66 -2.55
N PHE A 708 -20.85 -41.92 -2.44
CA PHE A 708 -22.14 -42.47 -2.05
C PHE A 708 -22.66 -43.39 -3.17
N GLY A 709 -22.00 -44.58 -3.30
CA GLY A 709 -22.55 -45.73 -4.03
C GLY A 709 -23.10 -46.70 -3.00
N ALA A 710 -24.41 -46.78 -2.92
CA ALA A 710 -25.12 -47.74 -2.09
C ALA A 710 -24.62 -49.16 -2.40
N GLY A 711 -23.89 -49.77 -1.46
CA GLY A 711 -23.55 -51.17 -1.46
C GLY A 711 -24.27 -51.85 -0.32
N TYR A 712 -25.50 -52.29 -0.55
CA TYR A 712 -26.13 -53.34 0.25
C TYR A 712 -25.27 -54.61 0.13
N GLY A 713 -24.73 -55.06 1.24
CA GLY A 713 -24.01 -56.27 1.39
C GLY A 713 -24.89 -57.50 1.05
N SER A 714 -24.43 -58.28 0.13
CA SER A 714 -24.93 -59.63 -0.08
C SER A 714 -23.81 -60.60 0.26
N TYR A 715 -24.05 -61.44 1.23
CA TYR A 715 -23.23 -62.60 1.52
C TYR A 715 -23.20 -63.55 0.31
N SER A 716 -22.07 -63.83 -0.20
CA SER A 716 -21.88 -64.84 -1.25
C SER A 716 -21.13 -66.04 -0.68
N THR A 717 -21.86 -67.14 -0.61
CA THR A 717 -21.32 -68.49 -0.47
C THR A 717 -20.77 -68.97 -1.83
N ASN A 718 -19.57 -69.54 -1.81
CA ASN A 718 -18.91 -70.24 -2.92
C ASN A 718 -19.66 -71.52 -3.33
N VAL A 719 -19.91 -71.68 -4.61
CA VAL A 719 -19.91 -72.97 -5.29
C VAL A 719 -19.57 -72.75 -6.81
N PRO A 720 -18.72 -73.61 -7.44
CA PRO A 720 -18.26 -73.43 -8.81
C PRO A 720 -19.06 -74.23 -9.83
N GLY A 721 -19.15 -73.69 -11.06
CA GLY A 721 -19.48 -74.57 -12.20
C GLY A 721 -20.38 -73.98 -13.28
N GLY A 722 -19.87 -73.82 -14.50
CA GLY A 722 -20.65 -74.18 -15.71
C GLY A 722 -21.02 -73.03 -16.68
N ARG A 723 -20.21 -72.84 -17.67
CA ARG A 723 -20.50 -72.81 -19.15
C ARG A 723 -21.70 -71.99 -19.71
N SER A 724 -21.29 -71.18 -20.75
CA SER A 724 -21.95 -70.95 -22.05
C SER A 724 -23.15 -69.99 -22.10
N GLY A 725 -22.97 -68.85 -22.77
CA GLY A 725 -23.25 -68.85 -24.23
C GLY A 725 -24.36 -67.87 -24.59
N TYR A 726 -24.13 -67.11 -25.65
CA TYR A 726 -25.13 -66.40 -26.52
C TYR A 726 -25.50 -64.94 -26.11
N SER A 727 -24.96 -63.98 -26.83
CA SER A 727 -25.47 -63.28 -28.00
C SER A 727 -26.84 -62.64 -27.91
N GLY A 728 -26.90 -61.33 -28.15
CA GLY A 728 -28.21 -60.71 -28.48
C GLY A 728 -28.04 -59.17 -28.58
N ALA A 729 -27.87 -58.76 -29.80
CA ALA A 729 -27.94 -57.36 -30.24
C ALA A 729 -29.38 -56.83 -30.25
N SER A 730 -29.51 -55.54 -30.15
CA SER A 730 -30.30 -54.68 -31.06
C SER A 730 -30.61 -53.32 -30.36
N ARG A 731 -30.14 -52.28 -30.98
CA ARG A 731 -30.90 -51.32 -31.84
C ARG A 731 -32.03 -50.64 -31.08
N GLY A 732 -32.17 -49.34 -31.07
CA GLY A 732 -31.79 -48.33 -32.00
C GLY A 732 -32.80 -47.16 -31.86
N TYR A 733 -32.41 -46.05 -32.45
CA TYR A 733 -33.21 -44.99 -33.05
C TYR A 733 -33.82 -43.93 -32.05
N LEU A 734 -33.90 -42.66 -32.32
CA LEU A 734 -33.70 -41.71 -33.45
C LEU A 734 -33.65 -40.32 -32.89
N ASN A 735 -32.73 -39.48 -33.28
CA ASN A 735 -32.83 -38.30 -34.16
C ASN A 735 -34.12 -37.52 -34.18
N SER A 736 -34.01 -36.21 -33.94
CA SER A 736 -34.43 -35.25 -34.97
C SER A 736 -33.82 -33.86 -34.75
N GLU A 737 -33.04 -33.51 -35.76
CA GLU A 737 -32.69 -32.14 -36.12
C GLU A 737 -33.95 -31.33 -36.44
N TYR A 738 -33.90 -30.02 -36.27
CA TYR A 738 -34.44 -29.09 -37.28
C TYR A 738 -33.60 -27.78 -37.31
N ASN A 739 -32.95 -27.64 -38.43
CA ASN A 739 -32.41 -26.40 -39.01
C ASN A 739 -33.56 -25.44 -39.39
N ALA A 740 -33.28 -24.13 -39.30
CA ALA A 740 -33.44 -23.20 -40.43
C ALA A 740 -33.02 -21.76 -40.10
N ARG A 741 -31.99 -21.29 -40.77
CA ARG A 741 -31.79 -19.88 -41.21
C ARG A 741 -32.61 -19.71 -42.51
N PRO A 742 -32.70 -18.50 -43.17
CA PRO A 742 -32.02 -17.21 -42.99
C PRO A 742 -32.81 -15.97 -43.46
N ARG A 743 -32.10 -14.81 -43.51
CA ARG A 743 -32.27 -13.59 -44.36
C ARG A 743 -33.27 -12.54 -43.83
N GLY A 744 -32.95 -11.27 -43.83
CA GLY A 744 -32.13 -10.29 -44.50
C GLY A 744 -32.83 -8.98 -44.27
N GLY A 745 -32.16 -7.93 -44.00
CA GLY A 745 -31.58 -7.01 -44.91
C GLY A 745 -32.11 -5.58 -44.68
N PHE A 746 -31.20 -4.60 -44.71
CA PHE A 746 -31.35 -3.14 -45.00
C PHE A 746 -32.17 -2.31 -43.96
N GLY A 747 -31.77 -1.18 -43.42
CA GLY A 747 -30.96 -0.11 -43.90
C GLY A 747 -31.48 1.17 -43.27
N GLY A 748 -30.61 2.10 -42.98
CA GLY A 748 -30.91 3.54 -43.10
C GLY A 748 -31.47 4.27 -41.86
N GLY A 749 -30.71 5.01 -41.09
CA GLY A 749 -30.57 6.43 -41.35
C GLY A 749 -31.45 7.35 -40.49
N TYR A 750 -30.76 8.27 -39.83
CA TYR A 750 -31.10 9.67 -39.50
C TYR A 750 -32.13 10.01 -38.39
N SER A 751 -31.57 10.60 -37.35
CA SER A 751 -31.73 12.04 -36.94
C SER A 751 -32.96 12.46 -36.15
N SER A 752 -32.61 13.10 -35.05
CA SER A 752 -33.18 14.32 -34.46
C SER A 752 -34.62 14.36 -33.90
N GLY A 753 -34.68 14.82 -32.67
CA GLY A 753 -35.62 15.92 -32.42
C GLY A 753 -36.73 15.73 -31.41
N PHE A 754 -36.52 16.37 -30.28
CA PHE A 754 -37.50 17.20 -29.54
C PHE A 754 -38.88 16.69 -29.06
N ALA A 755 -39.09 16.93 -27.79
CA ALA A 755 -40.19 17.65 -27.13
C ALA A 755 -41.33 16.84 -26.48
N SER A 756 -41.38 17.01 -25.18
CA SER A 756 -42.49 17.54 -24.36
C SER A 756 -43.84 16.82 -24.26
N GLY A 757 -44.28 16.82 -23.01
CA GLY A 757 -45.69 16.69 -22.58
C GLY A 757 -45.97 15.35 -21.91
N GLY A 758 -46.39 15.23 -20.68
CA GLY A 758 -47.31 16.01 -19.91
C GLY A 758 -48.46 15.08 -19.49
N HIS A 759 -48.84 15.15 -18.22
CA HIS A 759 -50.06 14.64 -17.60
C HIS A 759 -50.18 13.18 -17.22
N GLU A 760 -50.41 12.86 -16.05
CA GLU A 760 -51.40 13.06 -14.98
C GLU A 760 -51.63 11.74 -14.26
N SER A 761 -51.67 11.81 -12.97
CA SER A 761 -52.11 10.77 -12.02
C SER A 761 -53.61 10.47 -12.17
N PRO A 762 -54.16 9.43 -11.64
CA PRO A 762 -54.81 9.60 -10.36
C PRO A 762 -54.73 8.43 -9.33
N ASN A 763 -54.89 8.87 -8.09
CA ASN A 763 -55.24 8.20 -6.84
C ASN A 763 -56.22 7.03 -6.90
N TYR A 764 -56.08 6.11 -5.94
CA TYR A 764 -57.15 5.71 -4.98
C TYR A 764 -56.51 4.74 -3.97
N SER A 765 -56.34 5.10 -2.72
CA SER A 765 -57.17 4.96 -1.52
C SER A 765 -57.35 3.53 -1.01
N GLY A 766 -56.93 3.31 0.24
CA GLY A 766 -57.78 2.83 1.29
C GLY A 766 -57.34 1.54 1.96
N GLY A 767 -57.13 1.61 3.29
CA GLY A 767 -57.22 0.43 4.13
C GLY A 767 -56.33 0.41 5.36
N ARG A 768 -56.73 1.03 6.41
CA ARG A 768 -56.24 0.99 7.80
C ARG A 768 -56.34 -0.43 8.41
N HIS A 769 -55.41 -0.79 9.29
CA HIS A 769 -55.62 -1.15 10.69
C HIS A 769 -54.28 -1.34 11.39
N ASN A 770 -54.02 -0.51 12.24
CA ASN A 770 -53.85 -0.35 13.71
C ASN A 770 -53.71 -1.68 14.48
N VAL A 771 -52.67 -1.75 15.35
CA VAL A 771 -52.72 -1.80 16.79
C VAL A 771 -51.26 -1.88 17.33
N GLN A 772 -50.77 -0.83 17.97
CA GLN A 772 -50.34 -0.64 19.36
C GLN A 772 -49.32 -1.69 19.87
N SER A 773 -48.17 -1.22 20.24
CA SER A 773 -47.66 -0.40 21.35
C SER A 773 -47.05 -1.22 22.47
N THR A 774 -46.03 -0.76 22.95
CA THR A 774 -45.39 -0.47 24.25
C THR A 774 -43.97 -1.10 24.27
N GLY A 775 -42.91 -0.47 24.58
CA GLY A 775 -42.67 0.66 25.46
C GLY A 775 -41.70 0.25 26.55
N PHE A 776 -40.65 1.05 26.77
CA PHE A 776 -39.76 1.08 27.94
C PHE A 776 -38.75 -0.08 28.09
N GLY A 777 -37.50 0.14 28.48
CA GLY A 777 -36.80 1.28 29.09
C GLY A 777 -35.44 0.83 29.56
N THR A 778 -34.60 1.75 29.65
CA THR A 778 -33.32 1.89 30.32
C THR A 778 -33.03 1.01 31.55
N GLY A 779 -31.73 0.70 31.75
CA GLY A 779 -31.23 0.44 33.10
C GLY A 779 -29.86 -0.23 33.19
N TYR A 780 -28.91 0.53 33.61
CA TYR A 780 -27.58 0.16 34.14
C TYR A 780 -27.66 -0.79 35.36
N GLY A 781 -26.60 -1.61 35.55
CA GLY A 781 -26.35 -2.11 36.89
C GLY A 781 -25.43 -3.31 37.02
N ARG A 782 -24.35 -3.07 37.67
CA ARG A 782 -23.23 -3.93 38.11
C ARG A 782 -23.63 -5.09 39.05
N SER A 783 -22.82 -6.13 38.92
CA SER A 783 -22.04 -6.81 39.99
C SER A 783 -22.66 -7.94 40.86
N ASN A 784 -21.79 -8.96 40.97
CA ASN A 784 -21.55 -9.91 42.07
C ASN A 784 -22.40 -11.16 42.27
N ASN A 785 -21.70 -12.29 42.15
CA ASN A 785 -21.84 -13.61 42.78
C ASN A 785 -22.15 -13.55 44.31
N PRO A 786 -22.50 -14.63 45.02
CA PRO A 786 -22.56 -16.07 44.70
C PRO A 786 -23.65 -16.91 45.46
N HIS A 787 -23.64 -18.22 45.24
CA HIS A 787 -24.01 -19.36 46.11
C HIS A 787 -25.40 -20.02 46.06
N HIS A 788 -25.31 -21.31 45.85
CA HIS A 788 -25.99 -22.51 46.51
C HIS A 788 -27.31 -23.06 46.00
N ALA A 789 -27.19 -24.36 45.73
CA ALA A 789 -28.07 -25.50 46.13
C ALA A 789 -29.22 -25.91 45.20
N THR A 790 -29.04 -27.11 44.69
CA THR A 790 -30.05 -28.11 44.20
C THR A 790 -31.14 -28.41 45.28
N PRO A 791 -32.27 -29.12 45.00
CA PRO A 791 -32.40 -30.30 44.14
C PRO A 791 -33.78 -30.57 43.45
N ALA A 792 -33.73 -31.50 42.48
CA ALA A 792 -34.69 -32.61 42.19
C ALA A 792 -36.10 -32.34 41.66
N GLY A 793 -36.42 -33.06 40.58
CA GLY A 793 -37.77 -33.38 40.14
C GLY A 793 -37.93 -33.89 38.74
N ALA A 794 -37.91 -35.15 38.59
CA ALA A 794 -38.21 -36.10 37.55
C ALA A 794 -39.25 -35.74 36.46
N GLY A 795 -39.00 -36.24 35.24
CA GLY A 795 -39.97 -36.32 34.16
C GLY A 795 -39.40 -36.89 32.88
N THR A 796 -39.54 -38.17 32.67
CA THR A 796 -39.13 -39.02 31.55
C THR A 796 -39.83 -38.70 30.25
N SER A 797 -39.11 -38.68 29.13
CA SER A 797 -39.52 -39.39 27.90
C SER A 797 -38.31 -39.56 26.94
N THR A 798 -38.11 -40.75 26.58
CA THR A 798 -37.10 -41.34 25.66
C THR A 798 -37.36 -41.00 24.24
N LEU A 799 -36.26 -40.62 23.53
CA LEU A 799 -36.05 -41.02 22.15
C LEU A 799 -34.54 -41.06 21.86
N ALA A 800 -34.10 -42.23 21.43
CA ALA A 800 -32.71 -42.57 21.21
C ALA A 800 -32.14 -41.89 19.96
N GLY A 801 -31.02 -41.15 20.11
CA GLY A 801 -30.11 -40.79 19.03
C GLY A 801 -28.69 -41.13 19.47
N THR A 802 -28.04 -41.98 18.74
CA THR A 802 -26.68 -42.47 18.98
C THR A 802 -25.66 -41.34 19.10
N PRO A 803 -24.71 -41.41 20.05
CA PRO A 803 -23.70 -40.38 20.19
C PRO A 803 -22.61 -40.55 19.15
N SER A 804 -22.36 -39.48 18.41
CA SER A 804 -21.16 -39.28 17.61
C SER A 804 -19.94 -39.27 18.54
N ALA A 805 -18.98 -40.11 18.24
CA ALA A 805 -17.73 -40.25 19.01
C ALA A 805 -16.96 -38.93 19.07
N ALA A 806 -16.71 -38.48 20.30
CA ALA A 806 -15.78 -37.40 20.59
C ALA A 806 -14.36 -37.77 20.07
N PRO A 807 -13.56 -36.82 19.54
CA PRO A 807 -12.22 -37.10 19.09
C PRO A 807 -11.37 -37.55 20.30
N LYS A 808 -10.70 -38.68 20.13
CA LYS A 808 -9.75 -39.21 21.13
C LYS A 808 -8.72 -38.13 21.46
N LYS A 809 -8.64 -37.71 22.72
CA LYS A 809 -7.50 -36.95 23.24
C LYS A 809 -6.22 -37.72 22.90
N LYS A 810 -5.33 -37.11 22.11
CA LYS A 810 -3.97 -37.59 21.96
C LYS A 810 -3.32 -37.54 23.36
N GLU A 811 -2.69 -38.62 23.76
CA GLU A 811 -1.86 -38.65 24.98
C GLU A 811 -0.85 -37.51 24.89
N ALA A 812 -0.76 -36.72 25.94
CA ALA A 812 0.17 -35.61 26.00
C ALA A 812 1.62 -36.16 25.99
N VAL A 813 2.33 -35.91 24.91
CA VAL A 813 3.75 -36.30 24.82
C VAL A 813 4.54 -35.37 25.75
N SER A 814 5.16 -35.95 26.78
CA SER A 814 6.03 -35.19 27.67
C SER A 814 7.43 -35.08 27.07
N TYR A 815 7.96 -33.87 27.04
CA TYR A 815 9.33 -33.58 26.61
C TYR A 815 10.21 -33.25 27.82
N ALA A 816 11.46 -33.73 27.80
CA ALA A 816 12.48 -33.45 28.83
C ALA A 816 13.74 -32.85 28.18
N PRO A 817 14.49 -32.04 28.91
CA PRO A 817 15.82 -31.58 28.45
C PRO A 817 16.69 -32.78 28.05
N GLY A 818 17.26 -32.73 26.82
CA GLY A 818 18.03 -33.83 26.27
C GLY A 818 17.29 -34.67 25.22
N ASP A 819 15.98 -34.62 25.15
CA ASP A 819 15.20 -35.36 24.16
C ASP A 819 15.56 -34.93 22.73
N LEU A 820 15.74 -35.91 21.85
CA LEU A 820 15.88 -35.67 20.42
C LEU A 820 14.48 -35.58 19.80
N VAL A 821 14.26 -34.52 19.03
CA VAL A 821 12.99 -34.24 18.40
C VAL A 821 13.20 -33.86 16.94
N GLU A 822 12.20 -34.15 16.13
CA GLU A 822 12.13 -33.67 14.75
C GLU A 822 10.95 -32.74 14.61
N HIS A 823 11.23 -31.51 14.19
CA HIS A 823 10.23 -30.52 13.86
C HIS A 823 9.99 -30.51 12.36
N ARG A 824 8.74 -30.47 11.94
CA ARG A 824 8.36 -30.56 10.51
C ARG A 824 9.06 -29.52 9.63
N VAL A 825 9.26 -28.30 10.14
CA VAL A 825 9.89 -27.18 9.41
C VAL A 825 11.38 -27.06 9.70
N PHE A 826 11.80 -27.20 10.96
CA PHE A 826 13.21 -26.94 11.38
C PHE A 826 14.11 -28.18 11.39
N GLY A 827 13.55 -29.36 11.12
CA GLY A 827 14.30 -30.60 11.10
C GLY A 827 14.64 -31.13 12.51
N LYS A 828 15.76 -31.85 12.63
CA LYS A 828 16.20 -32.46 13.88
C LYS A 828 16.77 -31.43 14.85
N GLY A 829 16.51 -31.64 16.13
CA GLY A 829 17.01 -30.78 17.20
C GLY A 829 16.96 -31.47 18.56
N LYS A 830 17.59 -30.87 19.56
CA LYS A 830 17.65 -31.36 20.94
C LYS A 830 16.94 -30.40 21.88
N VAL A 831 16.05 -30.90 22.71
CA VAL A 831 15.36 -30.11 23.72
C VAL A 831 16.35 -29.60 24.76
N ILE A 832 16.43 -28.28 24.92
CA ILE A 832 17.28 -27.63 25.94
C ILE A 832 16.48 -27.45 27.24
N LYS A 833 15.22 -27.03 27.12
CA LYS A 833 14.37 -26.72 28.25
C LYS A 833 12.91 -27.05 27.92
N ALA A 834 12.21 -27.60 28.91
CA ALA A 834 10.77 -27.85 28.84
C ALA A 834 10.10 -27.21 30.06
N THR A 835 9.10 -26.35 29.83
CA THR A 835 8.37 -25.61 30.88
C THR A 835 6.90 -25.97 30.79
N PRO A 836 6.35 -26.72 31.75
CA PRO A 836 4.93 -27.09 31.73
C PRO A 836 4.04 -25.86 31.96
N ILE A 837 2.95 -25.82 31.19
CA ILE A 837 1.88 -24.82 31.34
C ILE A 837 0.52 -25.59 31.43
N ALA A 838 -0.54 -24.91 31.83
CA ALA A 838 -1.85 -25.55 31.99
C ALA A 838 -2.33 -26.22 30.68
N GLY A 839 -2.18 -27.56 30.58
CA GLY A 839 -2.62 -28.36 29.44
C GLY A 839 -1.63 -28.55 28.30
N ASP A 840 -0.41 -27.95 28.37
CA ASP A 840 0.66 -28.04 27.36
C ASP A 840 2.06 -27.89 27.97
N CYS A 841 3.10 -27.86 27.13
CA CYS A 841 4.49 -27.63 27.52
C CYS A 841 5.15 -26.71 26.51
N ILE A 842 5.81 -25.65 27.01
CA ILE A 842 6.69 -24.84 26.19
C ILE A 842 8.06 -25.51 26.15
N VAL A 843 8.54 -25.86 24.94
CA VAL A 843 9.84 -26.47 24.72
C VAL A 843 10.77 -25.52 23.99
N GLU A 844 11.98 -25.38 24.52
CA GLU A 844 13.10 -24.69 23.86
C GLU A 844 14.00 -25.74 23.27
N ILE A 845 14.22 -25.70 21.94
CA ILE A 845 14.91 -26.74 21.17
C ILE A 845 16.06 -26.11 20.43
N GLN A 846 17.25 -26.72 20.56
CA GLN A 846 18.41 -26.42 19.72
C GLN A 846 18.31 -27.27 18.45
N PHE A 847 17.97 -26.64 17.34
CA PHE A 847 17.96 -27.28 16.03
C PHE A 847 19.33 -27.20 15.35
N ASP A 848 19.69 -28.21 14.59
CA ASP A 848 21.02 -28.33 13.98
C ASP A 848 21.29 -27.20 12.95
N ARG A 849 20.26 -26.69 12.28
CA ARG A 849 20.41 -25.72 11.18
C ARG A 849 19.96 -24.29 11.51
N VAL A 850 19.00 -24.12 12.43
CA VAL A 850 18.35 -22.82 12.67
C VAL A 850 18.53 -22.30 14.10
N GLY A 851 19.42 -22.93 14.91
CA GLY A 851 19.70 -22.52 16.27
C GLY A 851 18.55 -22.79 17.25
N VAL A 852 18.51 -22.04 18.37
CA VAL A 852 17.52 -22.23 19.44
C VAL A 852 16.18 -21.65 19.02
N LYS A 853 15.11 -22.47 19.10
CA LYS A 853 13.73 -22.04 18.90
C LYS A 853 12.86 -22.46 20.08
N LYS A 854 11.82 -21.68 20.35
CA LYS A 854 10.85 -21.92 21.42
C LYS A 854 9.48 -22.17 20.83
N THR A 855 8.79 -23.26 21.25
CA THR A 855 7.50 -23.65 20.69
C THR A 855 6.64 -24.36 21.71
N MET A 856 5.34 -24.52 21.44
CA MET A 856 4.38 -25.24 22.28
C MET A 856 4.28 -26.71 21.79
N ALA A 857 4.46 -27.65 22.72
CA ALA A 857 4.65 -29.08 22.43
C ALA A 857 3.45 -29.76 21.73
N ASN A 858 2.22 -29.42 22.15
CA ASN A 858 1.01 -30.04 21.61
C ASN A 858 0.56 -29.46 20.27
N TYR A 859 1.04 -28.27 19.91
CA TYR A 859 0.64 -27.55 18.69
C TYR A 859 1.74 -27.51 17.64
N ALA A 860 2.99 -27.66 18.06
CA ALA A 860 4.10 -27.79 17.12
C ALA A 860 4.08 -29.17 16.46
N PRO A 861 4.41 -29.27 15.19
CA PRO A 861 4.58 -30.55 14.51
C PRO A 861 5.90 -31.22 14.93
N LEU A 862 5.98 -31.53 16.24
CA LEU A 862 7.13 -32.18 16.87
C LEU A 862 6.91 -33.68 16.98
N LYS A 863 7.92 -34.44 16.55
CA LYS A 863 8.01 -35.89 16.74
C LYS A 863 9.21 -36.18 17.62
N LYS A 864 8.98 -36.88 18.73
CA LYS A 864 10.07 -37.37 19.58
C LYS A 864 10.75 -38.54 18.86
N LEU A 865 12.08 -38.46 18.73
CA LEU A 865 12.88 -39.52 18.16
C LEU A 865 13.32 -40.43 19.31
N THR A 866 13.02 -41.70 19.21
CA THR A 866 13.62 -42.76 20.09
C THR A 866 15.02 -43.09 19.58
N GLU A 867 16.02 -43.03 20.44
CA GLU A 867 17.31 -43.60 20.13
C GLU A 867 17.14 -45.11 19.83
N GLU A 868 17.44 -45.54 18.60
CA GLU A 868 17.66 -46.95 18.28
C GLU A 868 19.07 -47.38 18.71
#